data_166f3053360ba9ceda22f0abb8744d73
#
_entry.id   166f3053360ba9ceda22f0abb8744d73
#
_cell.length_a   1.000
_cell.length_b   1.000
_cell.length_c   1.000
_cell.angle_alpha   90.00
_cell.angle_beta   90.00
_cell.angle_gamma   90.00
#
_symmetry.space_group_name_H-M   'P 1'
#
loop_
_entity.id
_entity.type
_entity.pdbx_description
1 polymer ?
#
loop_
_entity_poly.entity_id
_entity_poly.type
_entity_poly.pdbx_seq_one_letter_code
_entity_poly.pdbx_strand_id
1 'polypeptide(L)'
;MSFLKSFFGNYSKRELKRINPIVDKILSLEDTYKKMTDAELREQSDKFRERLKNGETTDDILPEAFAVCREAGDRVLGMRHFPVQLIGGIVLHQGRISEMKTGEGKTLVATLPAYLNGLTGEGVHIVTVNDYLARRDSEWMGKLYRFLGLTVGLITHDASNDERRRAYAADITYGTNNELGFDYLRDNMVVYKNQKVQRGHAFAIVDEVDSILIDEARTPLIISGPGDKSTDMYERADKLAKKLTSKKFVEIDNKEDNDELYKQEGIDYIVDEKAKTATLTPLGVKKVEEYFGIENLTDPENVVYQHHINQAIKAHGIMRKDIDYVVKDGEVIIVDESTGRLMYGRRYNEGLHQAIEAKEGVKVERESKTLATVTFQNYFRMYKKLSGMTGTAMTEETEFQEIYKLDVVEIPTNKPIQRIDLPDAIFKTEQGKFETLIEDIMEAHKNGQPVLVGTISIEKSEVLSALLKKKGIKHNVLNAKYHEKEAEIIAQAGKLGAVTIATNMAGRGTDIILGGNAEYLAKSEMRKMKIPEELIVEATGFAETDNEDINKARETFRALEAKYKKETDAEAEKVREAGGLFIMGTARHESRRIDNQLRGRAGRQGDKGASRFYLSADDELLRIFAGDRLTKIMETMKVPDNEPIENKLLTNAIQSAQEKVESRNFAIRKNVLQFDDVMNRQREIIYGQRDQVLDGENLRETILKMVTDVITSAVNLYLSSEDKEHWNLDGLREHLRDWFLDEDKEKEFLEFSDEEFESLEKDYLRNQLVEYGQKLYEENETLIPEETMREIERVYLLKNVDRYWMDHIDAMEELKRGIRLRAYGQHDPVVEYRMEGFDMFDEMIASIREDTVKMLLVIPRKIHEKTEEQKKLRELALKRAAEGRARAAAYAQAAAMAAKAESDELSAVNEDDSEPMSADLEVEVETTDKDVQNIAEKYTHREQVAEPTMTNADDSDGRSKTVVKSAKQRIGRNDPCPCGSGKKYKKCCGKDE
;
A
#
# COMPACT_ATOMS: atom_id res chain seq x y z
N MET A 1 15.64 38.17 0.64
CA MET A 1 14.24 37.70 0.53
C MET A 1 13.30 38.18 1.66
N SER A 2 13.77 38.40 2.89
CA SER A 2 12.95 38.87 4.05
C SER A 2 12.29 40.24 3.85
N PHE A 3 12.94 41.19 3.17
CA PHE A 3 12.45 42.55 2.96
C PHE A 3 11.28 42.66 1.96
N LEU A 4 11.26 41.79 0.95
CA LEU A 4 10.17 41.71 -0.04
C LEU A 4 8.90 41.04 0.55
N LYS A 5 9.04 40.06 1.44
CA LYS A 5 7.91 39.44 2.14
C LYS A 5 7.14 40.44 3.05
N SER A 6 7.84 41.44 3.60
CA SER A 6 7.22 42.47 4.42
C SER A 6 6.38 43.48 3.60
N PHE A 7 6.72 43.71 2.32
CA PHE A 7 6.04 44.68 1.47
C PHE A 7 4.80 44.14 0.75
N PHE A 8 4.79 42.81 0.42
CA PHE A 8 3.69 42.19 -0.35
C PHE A 8 2.61 41.50 0.50
N GLY A 9 2.74 41.54 1.82
CA GLY A 9 1.81 40.88 2.73
C GLY A 9 1.96 39.36 2.66
N ASN A 10 1.62 38.61 3.75
CA ASN A 10 1.61 37.15 3.77
C ASN A 10 0.59 36.65 2.74
N TYR A 11 0.97 35.68 1.88
CA TYR A 11 0.12 35.07 0.86
C TYR A 11 -1.24 34.64 1.43
N SER A 12 -1.25 33.91 2.54
CA SER A 12 -2.47 33.49 3.23
C SER A 12 -3.39 34.67 3.58
N LYS A 13 -2.85 35.81 4.02
CA LYS A 13 -3.69 37.02 4.33
C LYS A 13 -4.40 37.58 3.10
N ARG A 14 -3.80 37.47 1.91
CA ARG A 14 -4.46 37.89 0.66
C ARG A 14 -5.58 36.94 0.27
N GLU A 15 -5.32 35.66 0.40
CA GLU A 15 -6.32 34.63 0.09
C GLU A 15 -7.51 34.69 1.07
N LEU A 16 -7.25 34.88 2.36
CA LEU A 16 -8.31 35.11 3.35
C LEU A 16 -9.22 36.28 2.99
N LYS A 17 -8.67 37.40 2.44
CA LYS A 17 -9.49 38.52 1.96
C LYS A 17 -10.38 38.15 0.78
N ARG A 18 -9.99 37.22 -0.06
CA ARG A 18 -10.80 36.71 -1.19
C ARG A 18 -11.90 35.76 -0.72
N ILE A 19 -11.61 34.98 0.32
CA ILE A 19 -12.51 33.95 0.85
C ILE A 19 -13.57 34.54 1.78
N ASN A 20 -13.23 35.56 2.59
CA ASN A 20 -14.15 36.16 3.57
C ASN A 20 -15.50 36.57 3.02
N PRO A 21 -15.63 37.23 1.83
CA PRO A 21 -16.92 37.55 1.27
C PRO A 21 -17.83 36.33 1.01
N ILE A 22 -17.24 35.17 0.68
CA ILE A 22 -17.97 33.90 0.50
C ILE A 22 -18.48 33.43 1.86
N VAL A 23 -17.62 33.50 2.89
CA VAL A 23 -18.01 33.16 4.27
C VAL A 23 -19.15 34.05 4.77
N ASP A 24 -19.06 35.36 4.53
CA ASP A 24 -20.14 36.29 4.90
C ASP A 24 -21.46 35.96 4.21
N LYS A 25 -21.40 35.55 2.94
CA LYS A 25 -22.58 35.05 2.19
C LYS A 25 -23.16 33.79 2.83
N ILE A 26 -22.30 32.77 3.19
CA ILE A 26 -22.74 31.56 3.87
C ILE A 26 -23.45 31.89 5.18
N LEU A 27 -22.86 32.76 5.99
CA LEU A 27 -23.39 33.17 7.29
C LEU A 27 -24.73 33.92 7.13
N SER A 28 -24.90 34.75 6.08
CA SER A 28 -26.15 35.46 5.80
C SER A 28 -27.34 34.53 5.48
N LEU A 29 -27.08 33.31 5.05
CA LEU A 29 -28.09 32.30 4.74
C LEU A 29 -28.54 31.50 5.97
N GLU A 30 -27.93 31.70 7.13
CA GLU A 30 -28.19 30.91 8.34
C GLU A 30 -29.65 30.91 8.74
N ASP A 31 -30.28 32.09 8.84
CA ASP A 31 -31.69 32.22 9.24
C ASP A 31 -32.68 31.56 8.26
N THR A 32 -32.29 31.44 6.99
CA THR A 32 -33.08 30.80 5.95
C THR A 32 -33.15 29.27 6.19
N TYR A 33 -32.00 28.63 6.37
CA TYR A 33 -31.94 27.17 6.54
C TYR A 33 -32.35 26.72 7.94
N LYS A 34 -32.14 27.56 8.94
CA LYS A 34 -32.57 27.27 10.33
C LYS A 34 -34.09 27.13 10.46
N LYS A 35 -34.87 27.81 9.62
CA LYS A 35 -36.34 27.75 9.62
C LYS A 35 -36.90 26.55 8.89
N MET A 36 -36.10 25.87 8.08
CA MET A 36 -36.52 24.69 7.33
C MET A 36 -36.70 23.48 8.25
N THR A 37 -37.64 22.63 7.89
CA THR A 37 -37.79 21.30 8.51
C THR A 37 -36.67 20.37 8.03
N ASP A 38 -36.48 19.24 8.71
CA ASP A 38 -35.46 18.26 8.31
C ASP A 38 -35.68 17.71 6.90
N ALA A 39 -36.94 17.51 6.51
CA ALA A 39 -37.29 17.07 5.16
C ALA A 39 -36.95 18.14 4.11
N GLU A 40 -37.27 19.41 4.34
CA GLU A 40 -36.94 20.53 3.46
C GLU A 40 -35.44 20.74 3.33
N LEU A 41 -34.71 20.56 4.43
CA LEU A 41 -33.25 20.67 4.43
C LEU A 41 -32.60 19.55 3.61
N ARG A 42 -33.10 18.32 3.71
CA ARG A 42 -32.65 17.18 2.92
C ARG A 42 -32.96 17.37 1.42
N GLU A 43 -34.14 17.89 1.08
CA GLU A 43 -34.56 18.15 -0.29
C GLU A 43 -33.65 19.16 -1.02
N GLN A 44 -32.90 20.00 -0.27
CA GLN A 44 -31.92 20.89 -0.89
C GLN A 44 -30.84 20.13 -1.65
N SER A 45 -30.42 18.95 -1.17
CA SER A 45 -29.44 18.10 -1.87
C SER A 45 -29.93 17.70 -3.26
N ASP A 46 -31.20 17.36 -3.41
CA ASP A 46 -31.77 16.98 -4.71
C ASP A 46 -31.88 18.20 -5.64
N LYS A 47 -32.24 19.39 -5.10
CA LYS A 47 -32.24 20.65 -5.85
C LYS A 47 -30.84 21.02 -6.34
N PHE A 48 -29.82 20.82 -5.52
CA PHE A 48 -28.43 21.07 -5.93
C PHE A 48 -27.96 20.10 -7.00
N ARG A 49 -28.31 18.80 -6.90
CA ARG A 49 -28.03 17.81 -7.95
C ARG A 49 -28.72 18.19 -9.28
N GLU A 50 -29.93 18.69 -9.23
CA GLU A 50 -30.64 19.16 -10.43
C GLU A 50 -29.97 20.39 -11.05
N ARG A 51 -29.55 21.38 -10.23
CA ARG A 51 -28.85 22.58 -10.70
C ARG A 51 -27.50 22.22 -11.35
N LEU A 52 -26.75 21.28 -10.76
CA LEU A 52 -25.50 20.74 -11.34
C LEU A 52 -25.75 20.05 -12.70
N LYS A 53 -26.83 19.26 -12.82
CA LYS A 53 -27.21 18.63 -14.10
C LYS A 53 -27.61 19.66 -15.16
N ASN A 54 -28.13 20.82 -14.73
CA ASN A 54 -28.50 21.92 -15.61
C ASN A 54 -27.33 22.84 -16.01
N GLY A 55 -26.10 22.50 -15.57
CA GLY A 55 -24.87 23.17 -16.00
C GLY A 55 -24.32 24.21 -15.02
N GLU A 56 -24.89 24.38 -13.83
CA GLU A 56 -24.24 25.15 -12.77
C GLU A 56 -23.02 24.42 -12.25
N THR A 57 -22.03 25.16 -11.77
CA THR A 57 -20.81 24.62 -11.21
C THR A 57 -20.93 24.40 -9.69
N THR A 58 -20.02 23.60 -9.12
CA THR A 58 -19.92 23.46 -7.67
C THR A 58 -19.61 24.77 -6.97
N ASP A 59 -18.91 25.72 -7.61
CA ASP A 59 -18.62 27.05 -7.07
C ASP A 59 -19.88 27.93 -6.99
N ASP A 60 -20.80 27.81 -7.93
CA ASP A 60 -22.06 28.58 -7.94
C ASP A 60 -22.95 28.22 -6.74
N ILE A 61 -23.05 26.91 -6.43
CA ILE A 61 -23.90 26.40 -5.34
C ILE A 61 -23.18 26.37 -3.98
N LEU A 62 -21.84 26.59 -3.92
CA LEU A 62 -21.02 26.46 -2.72
C LEU A 62 -21.59 27.21 -1.51
N PRO A 63 -21.97 28.50 -1.58
CA PRO A 63 -22.46 29.22 -0.40
C PRO A 63 -23.71 28.58 0.21
N GLU A 64 -24.63 28.12 -0.64
CA GLU A 64 -25.89 27.50 -0.23
C GLU A 64 -25.64 26.10 0.34
N ALA A 65 -24.84 25.28 -0.34
CA ALA A 65 -24.50 23.93 0.08
C ALA A 65 -23.75 23.93 1.44
N PHE A 66 -22.81 24.86 1.63
CA PHE A 66 -22.10 24.99 2.93
C PHE A 66 -23.02 25.44 4.05
N ALA A 67 -23.98 26.34 3.78
CA ALA A 67 -24.97 26.76 4.76
C ALA A 67 -25.91 25.59 5.17
N VAL A 68 -26.35 24.77 4.21
CA VAL A 68 -27.10 23.53 4.45
C VAL A 68 -26.30 22.54 5.28
N CYS A 69 -25.05 22.28 4.90
CA CYS A 69 -24.17 21.35 5.62
C CYS A 69 -23.90 21.84 7.06
N ARG A 70 -23.72 23.13 7.25
CA ARG A 70 -23.50 23.77 8.56
C ARG A 70 -24.71 23.61 9.47
N GLU A 71 -25.93 23.82 8.97
CA GLU A 71 -27.17 23.63 9.72
C GLU A 71 -27.41 22.15 10.04
N ALA A 72 -27.16 21.25 9.08
CA ALA A 72 -27.25 19.83 9.32
C ALA A 72 -26.23 19.36 10.38
N GLY A 73 -25.02 19.90 10.39
CA GLY A 73 -24.01 19.63 11.42
C GLY A 73 -24.48 20.01 12.82
N ASP A 74 -25.15 21.15 12.96
CA ASP A 74 -25.74 21.60 14.23
C ASP A 74 -26.86 20.64 14.72
N ARG A 75 -27.79 20.25 13.83
CA ARG A 75 -28.92 19.38 14.16
C ARG A 75 -28.50 17.94 14.46
N VAL A 76 -27.65 17.36 13.62
CA VAL A 76 -27.32 15.94 13.67
C VAL A 76 -26.18 15.62 14.61
N LEU A 77 -25.14 16.47 14.64
CA LEU A 77 -23.93 16.25 15.42
C LEU A 77 -23.86 17.12 16.68
N GLY A 78 -24.73 18.13 16.81
CA GLY A 78 -24.61 19.17 17.84
C GLY A 78 -23.36 20.03 17.67
N MET A 79 -22.80 20.07 16.46
CA MET A 79 -21.55 20.78 16.14
C MET A 79 -21.78 21.77 14.98
N ARG A 80 -21.81 23.05 15.32
CA ARG A 80 -21.93 24.11 14.33
C ARG A 80 -20.58 24.59 13.87
N HIS A 81 -20.33 24.57 12.57
CA HIS A 81 -19.04 25.02 11.99
C HIS A 81 -18.78 26.51 12.34
N PHE A 82 -17.57 26.79 12.83
CA PHE A 82 -17.10 28.14 13.08
C PHE A 82 -16.75 28.85 11.75
N PRO A 83 -16.74 30.22 11.73
CA PRO A 83 -16.32 30.95 10.52
C PRO A 83 -14.94 30.52 9.98
N VAL A 84 -13.96 30.27 10.85
CA VAL A 84 -12.62 29.76 10.46
C VAL A 84 -12.67 28.37 9.81
N GLN A 85 -13.63 27.54 10.23
CA GLN A 85 -13.83 26.21 9.64
C GLN A 85 -14.48 26.30 8.24
N LEU A 86 -15.37 27.29 8.02
CA LEU A 86 -15.88 27.60 6.67
C LEU A 86 -14.77 28.00 5.72
N ILE A 87 -13.82 28.84 6.18
CA ILE A 87 -12.62 29.19 5.40
C ILE A 87 -11.83 27.93 5.04
N GLY A 88 -11.57 27.05 6.02
CA GLY A 88 -10.86 25.77 5.79
C GLY A 88 -11.55 24.90 4.76
N GLY A 89 -12.89 24.78 4.84
CA GLY A 89 -13.70 24.02 3.88
C GLY A 89 -13.63 24.58 2.44
N ILE A 90 -13.63 25.91 2.28
CA ILE A 90 -13.49 26.57 0.98
C ILE A 90 -12.10 26.32 0.39
N VAL A 91 -11.04 26.42 1.20
CA VAL A 91 -9.66 26.13 0.77
C VAL A 91 -9.54 24.68 0.28
N LEU A 92 -10.10 23.71 1.01
CA LEU A 92 -10.13 22.32 0.59
C LEU A 92 -10.90 22.12 -0.73
N HIS A 93 -12.07 22.76 -0.87
CA HIS A 93 -12.85 22.69 -2.11
C HIS A 93 -12.06 23.23 -3.31
N GLN A 94 -11.22 24.25 -3.12
CA GLN A 94 -10.37 24.82 -4.16
C GLN A 94 -9.19 23.91 -4.57
N GLY A 95 -9.04 22.69 -4.01
CA GLY A 95 -7.93 21.81 -4.31
C GLY A 95 -6.60 22.30 -3.72
N ARG A 96 -6.60 22.76 -2.48
CA ARG A 96 -5.46 23.36 -1.78
C ARG A 96 -5.27 22.74 -0.40
N ILE A 97 -4.17 23.05 0.26
CA ILE A 97 -3.92 22.58 1.63
C ILE A 97 -4.40 23.62 2.64
N SER A 98 -5.28 23.20 3.53
CA SER A 98 -5.77 23.97 4.66
C SER A 98 -4.89 23.68 5.90
N GLU A 99 -3.99 24.58 6.25
CA GLU A 99 -3.24 24.48 7.50
C GLU A 99 -4.09 25.02 8.66
N MET A 100 -4.66 24.08 9.42
CA MET A 100 -5.42 24.38 10.63
C MET A 100 -4.72 23.77 11.83
N LYS A 101 -4.46 24.54 12.86
CA LYS A 101 -3.78 24.06 14.07
C LYS A 101 -4.52 22.87 14.68
N THR A 102 -3.78 22.01 15.35
CA THR A 102 -4.34 20.80 15.99
C THR A 102 -5.43 21.20 16.98
N GLY A 103 -6.55 20.48 16.98
CA GLY A 103 -7.71 20.77 17.84
C GLY A 103 -8.70 21.79 17.27
N GLU A 104 -8.51 22.31 16.04
CA GLU A 104 -9.46 23.22 15.36
C GLU A 104 -10.62 22.51 14.64
N GLY A 105 -10.74 21.18 14.76
CA GLY A 105 -11.87 20.40 14.24
C GLY A 105 -11.79 20.12 12.75
N LYS A 106 -10.59 19.79 12.22
CA LYS A 106 -10.35 19.45 10.80
C LYS A 106 -11.33 18.40 10.26
N THR A 107 -11.64 17.35 11.04
CA THR A 107 -12.59 16.30 10.65
C THR A 107 -13.98 16.87 10.30
N LEU A 108 -14.45 17.85 11.09
CA LEU A 108 -15.72 18.54 10.81
C LEU A 108 -15.61 19.46 9.58
N VAL A 109 -14.45 20.11 9.37
CA VAL A 109 -14.20 20.96 8.19
C VAL A 109 -14.30 20.17 6.90
N ALA A 110 -13.77 18.95 6.87
CA ALA A 110 -13.81 18.07 5.69
C ALA A 110 -15.25 17.76 5.23
N THR A 111 -16.26 17.87 6.14
CA THR A 111 -17.64 17.59 5.78
C THR A 111 -18.21 18.57 4.75
N LEU A 112 -17.75 19.81 4.76
CA LEU A 112 -18.22 20.86 3.86
C LEU A 112 -17.87 20.57 2.37
N PRO A 113 -16.57 20.42 2.01
CA PRO A 113 -16.20 20.11 0.64
C PRO A 113 -16.60 18.68 0.24
N ALA A 114 -16.63 17.72 1.17
CA ALA A 114 -17.07 16.36 0.88
C ALA A 114 -18.54 16.30 0.50
N TYR A 115 -19.42 17.00 1.23
CA TYR A 115 -20.82 17.14 0.88
C TYR A 115 -21.00 17.78 -0.50
N LEU A 116 -20.40 18.95 -0.74
CA LEU A 116 -20.53 19.70 -1.98
C LEU A 116 -20.09 18.89 -3.20
N ASN A 117 -18.91 18.25 -3.12
CA ASN A 117 -18.41 17.47 -4.25
C ASN A 117 -19.08 16.08 -4.35
N GLY A 118 -19.58 15.52 -3.25
CA GLY A 118 -20.39 14.28 -3.27
C GLY A 118 -21.70 14.42 -4.05
N LEU A 119 -22.26 15.64 -4.14
CA LEU A 119 -23.46 15.92 -4.94
C LEU A 119 -23.25 15.70 -6.45
N THR A 120 -22.00 15.74 -6.95
CA THR A 120 -21.69 15.48 -8.37
C THR A 120 -21.90 14.02 -8.77
N GLY A 121 -21.87 13.09 -7.80
CA GLY A 121 -21.94 11.65 -8.05
C GLY A 121 -20.64 11.03 -8.58
N GLU A 122 -19.57 11.81 -8.80
CA GLU A 122 -18.26 11.28 -9.25
C GLU A 122 -17.47 10.55 -8.15
N GLY A 123 -17.82 10.75 -6.89
CA GLY A 123 -17.18 10.17 -5.71
C GLY A 123 -16.10 11.06 -5.08
N VAL A 124 -16.12 11.09 -3.76
CA VAL A 124 -15.12 11.80 -2.94
C VAL A 124 -14.44 10.79 -2.03
N HIS A 125 -13.11 10.74 -2.08
CA HIS A 125 -12.31 9.91 -1.18
C HIS A 125 -11.76 10.76 -0.02
N ILE A 126 -12.07 10.38 1.21
CA ILE A 126 -11.49 10.97 2.42
C ILE A 126 -10.44 10.01 2.94
N VAL A 127 -9.18 10.43 2.83
CA VAL A 127 -8.00 9.59 3.08
C VAL A 127 -7.46 9.85 4.47
N THR A 128 -7.32 8.79 5.26
CA THR A 128 -6.80 8.84 6.64
C THR A 128 -5.54 7.99 6.78
N VAL A 129 -4.82 8.17 7.89
CA VAL A 129 -3.56 7.45 8.16
C VAL A 129 -3.74 6.04 8.73
N ASN A 130 -4.94 5.66 9.16
CA ASN A 130 -5.21 4.31 9.68
C ASN A 130 -6.72 3.97 9.69
N ASP A 131 -7.02 2.66 9.79
CA ASP A 131 -8.38 2.11 9.77
C ASP A 131 -9.25 2.60 10.94
N TYR A 132 -8.65 2.82 12.12
CA TYR A 132 -9.37 3.33 13.28
C TYR A 132 -9.99 4.71 12.99
N LEU A 133 -9.19 5.63 12.44
CA LEU A 133 -9.69 6.96 12.06
C LEU A 133 -10.69 6.87 10.91
N ALA A 134 -10.41 6.05 9.89
CA ALA A 134 -11.34 5.85 8.77
C ALA A 134 -12.71 5.37 9.26
N ARG A 135 -12.75 4.37 10.12
CA ARG A 135 -14.00 3.83 10.72
C ARG A 135 -14.68 4.86 11.61
N ARG A 136 -13.97 5.46 12.55
CA ARG A 136 -14.53 6.47 13.46
C ARG A 136 -15.17 7.63 12.69
N ASP A 137 -14.44 8.19 11.74
CA ASP A 137 -14.86 9.40 11.04
C ASP A 137 -15.96 9.11 10.00
N SER A 138 -15.95 7.96 9.35
CA SER A 138 -17.02 7.52 8.44
C SER A 138 -18.34 7.29 9.17
N GLU A 139 -18.30 6.76 10.39
CA GLU A 139 -19.49 6.56 11.21
C GLU A 139 -19.99 7.89 11.77
N TRP A 140 -19.12 8.68 12.36
CA TRP A 140 -19.46 9.92 13.03
C TRP A 140 -19.93 11.00 12.05
N MET A 141 -19.13 11.36 11.06
CA MET A 141 -19.50 12.34 10.03
C MET A 141 -20.51 11.77 9.03
N GLY A 142 -20.52 10.47 8.85
CA GLY A 142 -21.50 9.76 8.01
C GLY A 142 -22.95 9.99 8.38
N LYS A 143 -23.26 10.30 9.65
CA LYS A 143 -24.62 10.71 10.05
C LYS A 143 -25.06 11.97 9.33
N LEU A 144 -24.19 12.97 9.24
CA LEU A 144 -24.48 14.23 8.56
C LEU A 144 -24.73 13.98 7.07
N TYR A 145 -23.88 13.18 6.41
CA TYR A 145 -24.03 12.90 4.99
C TYR A 145 -25.31 12.11 4.68
N ARG A 146 -25.60 11.06 5.48
CA ARG A 146 -26.84 10.27 5.32
C ARG A 146 -28.08 11.10 5.60
N PHE A 147 -28.04 11.99 6.59
CA PHE A 147 -29.13 12.93 6.84
C PHE A 147 -29.39 13.82 5.62
N LEU A 148 -28.37 14.28 4.93
CA LEU A 148 -28.45 15.06 3.70
C LEU A 148 -28.67 14.20 2.44
N GLY A 149 -28.86 12.89 2.55
CA GLY A 149 -29.21 12.00 1.44
C GLY A 149 -28.03 11.52 0.60
N LEU A 150 -26.80 11.54 1.12
CA LEU A 150 -25.62 10.97 0.49
C LEU A 150 -25.27 9.61 1.08
N THR A 151 -24.66 8.75 0.26
CA THR A 151 -24.18 7.43 0.64
C THR A 151 -22.73 7.52 1.14
N VAL A 152 -22.39 6.66 2.11
CA VAL A 152 -21.04 6.64 2.71
C VAL A 152 -20.49 5.23 2.70
N GLY A 153 -19.30 5.05 2.14
CA GLY A 153 -18.54 3.82 2.10
C GLY A 153 -17.33 3.88 3.04
N LEU A 154 -16.86 2.72 3.48
CA LEU A 154 -15.67 2.55 4.30
C LEU A 154 -14.80 1.43 3.70
N ILE A 155 -13.52 1.71 3.49
CA ILE A 155 -12.49 0.75 3.08
C ILE A 155 -11.55 0.54 4.25
N THR A 156 -11.48 -0.71 4.72
CA THR A 156 -10.56 -1.16 5.76
C THR A 156 -9.78 -2.37 5.25
N HIS A 157 -8.72 -2.73 5.97
CA HIS A 157 -7.87 -3.84 5.61
C HIS A 157 -8.63 -5.18 5.47
N ASP A 158 -9.60 -5.43 6.33
CA ASP A 158 -10.41 -6.65 6.40
C ASP A 158 -11.60 -6.70 5.41
N ALA A 159 -11.84 -5.60 4.66
CA ALA A 159 -12.96 -5.51 3.72
C ALA A 159 -12.80 -6.46 2.52
N SER A 160 -13.84 -7.25 2.23
CA SER A 160 -13.93 -8.10 1.05
C SER A 160 -14.08 -7.29 -0.25
N ASN A 161 -13.76 -7.88 -1.40
CA ASN A 161 -13.86 -7.21 -2.70
C ASN A 161 -15.30 -6.69 -3.00
N ASP A 162 -16.32 -7.41 -2.57
CA ASP A 162 -17.71 -6.98 -2.76
C ASP A 162 -18.08 -5.79 -1.85
N GLU A 163 -17.54 -5.73 -0.64
CA GLU A 163 -17.69 -4.60 0.26
C GLU A 163 -16.92 -3.39 -0.28
N ARG A 164 -15.67 -3.58 -0.75
CA ARG A 164 -14.87 -2.53 -1.40
C ARG A 164 -15.61 -1.94 -2.59
N ARG A 165 -16.16 -2.78 -3.48
CA ARG A 165 -16.92 -2.32 -4.66
C ARG A 165 -18.14 -1.48 -4.26
N ARG A 166 -18.90 -1.91 -3.24
CA ARG A 166 -20.02 -1.14 -2.70
C ARG A 166 -19.56 0.17 -2.06
N ALA A 167 -18.43 0.15 -1.35
CA ALA A 167 -17.89 1.34 -0.71
C ALA A 167 -17.40 2.38 -1.73
N TYR A 168 -16.69 1.97 -2.79
CA TYR A 168 -16.28 2.87 -3.87
C TYR A 168 -17.47 3.39 -4.71
N ALA A 169 -18.57 2.67 -4.77
CA ALA A 169 -19.80 3.14 -5.43
C ALA A 169 -20.54 4.22 -4.64
N ALA A 170 -20.20 4.45 -3.36
CA ALA A 170 -20.81 5.48 -2.53
C ALA A 170 -20.39 6.90 -2.97
N ASP A 171 -21.20 7.93 -2.60
CA ASP A 171 -20.88 9.33 -2.88
C ASP A 171 -19.62 9.80 -2.16
N ILE A 172 -19.40 9.30 -0.93
CA ILE A 172 -18.23 9.61 -0.10
C ILE A 172 -17.64 8.31 0.42
N THR A 173 -16.35 8.07 0.19
CA THR A 173 -15.64 6.87 0.62
C THR A 173 -14.49 7.24 1.57
N TYR A 174 -14.50 6.68 2.76
CA TYR A 174 -13.40 6.76 3.71
C TYR A 174 -12.47 5.56 3.54
N GLY A 175 -11.17 5.78 3.62
CA GLY A 175 -10.19 4.71 3.56
C GLY A 175 -8.80 5.19 3.96
N THR A 176 -7.87 4.25 4.11
CA THR A 176 -6.46 4.58 4.33
C THR A 176 -5.74 4.78 3.01
N ASN A 177 -4.68 5.59 3.03
CA ASN A 177 -3.82 5.82 1.88
C ASN A 177 -3.28 4.51 1.28
N ASN A 178 -2.92 3.54 2.14
CA ASN A 178 -2.39 2.25 1.73
C ASN A 178 -3.46 1.41 1.00
N GLU A 179 -4.64 1.25 1.59
CA GLU A 179 -5.71 0.43 1.00
C GLU A 179 -6.17 0.97 -0.34
N LEU A 180 -6.35 2.31 -0.43
CA LEU A 180 -6.74 2.95 -1.70
C LEU A 180 -5.68 2.73 -2.80
N GLY A 181 -4.40 2.82 -2.46
CA GLY A 181 -3.32 2.59 -3.41
C GLY A 181 -3.13 1.11 -3.77
N PHE A 182 -3.30 0.20 -2.81
CA PHE A 182 -3.28 -1.25 -3.10
C PHE A 182 -4.49 -1.69 -3.94
N ASP A 183 -5.68 -1.12 -3.71
CA ASP A 183 -6.84 -1.39 -4.55
C ASP A 183 -6.61 -0.93 -6.00
N TYR A 184 -5.96 0.23 -6.20
CA TYR A 184 -5.55 0.67 -7.53
C TYR A 184 -4.62 -0.35 -8.20
N LEU A 185 -3.61 -0.86 -7.49
CA LEU A 185 -2.71 -1.86 -8.05
C LEU A 185 -3.45 -3.17 -8.36
N ARG A 186 -4.31 -3.65 -7.44
CA ARG A 186 -5.12 -4.86 -7.64
C ARG A 186 -6.05 -4.73 -8.85
N ASP A 187 -6.71 -3.60 -9.03
CA ASP A 187 -7.60 -3.33 -10.16
C ASP A 187 -6.89 -3.37 -11.52
N ASN A 188 -5.58 -3.09 -11.52
CA ASN A 188 -4.76 -3.19 -12.73
C ASN A 188 -4.15 -4.59 -12.95
N MET A 189 -4.50 -5.57 -12.12
CA MET A 189 -4.07 -6.97 -12.26
C MET A 189 -5.24 -7.92 -12.52
N VAL A 190 -6.50 -7.44 -12.52
CA VAL A 190 -7.69 -8.27 -12.75
C VAL A 190 -7.84 -8.67 -14.22
N VAL A 191 -8.42 -9.82 -14.47
CA VAL A 191 -8.67 -10.34 -15.83
C VAL A 191 -10.05 -9.96 -16.34
N TYR A 192 -10.99 -9.60 -15.46
CA TYR A 192 -12.38 -9.24 -15.82
C TYR A 192 -12.76 -7.87 -15.23
N LYS A 193 -13.47 -7.07 -16.01
CA LYS A 193 -13.93 -5.72 -15.60
C LYS A 193 -14.77 -5.74 -14.32
N ASN A 194 -15.60 -6.75 -14.13
CA ASN A 194 -16.43 -6.89 -12.94
C ASN A 194 -15.65 -7.19 -11.66
N GLN A 195 -14.36 -7.54 -11.79
CA GLN A 195 -13.48 -7.74 -10.64
C GLN A 195 -12.89 -6.43 -10.11
N LYS A 196 -12.87 -5.36 -10.91
CA LYS A 196 -12.45 -4.02 -10.45
C LYS A 196 -13.35 -3.52 -9.32
N VAL A 197 -12.74 -2.85 -8.36
CA VAL A 197 -13.43 -2.28 -7.20
C VAL A 197 -13.54 -0.76 -7.28
N GLN A 198 -12.53 -0.07 -7.82
CA GLN A 198 -12.51 1.39 -7.97
C GLN A 198 -13.25 1.84 -9.23
N ARG A 199 -13.83 3.05 -9.18
CA ARG A 199 -14.54 3.65 -10.33
C ARG A 199 -13.84 4.89 -10.91
N GLY A 200 -12.75 5.36 -10.30
CA GLY A 200 -11.98 6.51 -10.76
C GLY A 200 -11.52 7.43 -9.63
N HIS A 201 -10.78 8.47 -9.99
CA HIS A 201 -10.08 9.37 -9.08
C HIS A 201 -10.58 10.81 -9.28
N ALA A 202 -11.81 11.14 -8.80
CA ALA A 202 -12.40 12.46 -8.99
C ALA A 202 -11.84 13.47 -7.98
N PHE A 203 -12.09 13.29 -6.68
CA PHE A 203 -11.64 14.19 -5.62
C PHE A 203 -11.13 13.43 -4.41
N ALA A 204 -9.95 13.82 -3.91
CA ALA A 204 -9.42 13.33 -2.63
C ALA A 204 -9.21 14.47 -1.63
N ILE A 205 -9.65 14.24 -0.39
CA ILE A 205 -9.36 15.07 0.78
C ILE A 205 -8.44 14.25 1.68
N VAL A 206 -7.18 14.66 1.81
CA VAL A 206 -6.18 13.93 2.58
C VAL A 206 -6.09 14.54 3.98
N ASP A 207 -6.49 13.76 5.01
CA ASP A 207 -6.28 14.16 6.40
C ASP A 207 -4.84 13.85 6.82
N GLU A 208 -4.26 14.77 7.61
CA GLU A 208 -2.84 14.73 7.96
C GLU A 208 -1.94 14.60 6.70
N VAL A 209 -2.19 15.49 5.73
CA VAL A 209 -1.58 15.47 4.39
C VAL A 209 -0.05 15.44 4.41
N ASP A 210 0.57 16.05 5.39
CA ASP A 210 2.02 16.04 5.60
C ASP A 210 2.57 14.66 6.02
N SER A 211 1.78 13.85 6.73
CA SER A 211 2.16 12.47 7.01
C SER A 211 2.11 11.63 5.75
N ILE A 212 0.99 11.68 5.04
CA ILE A 212 0.72 10.80 3.90
C ILE A 212 1.59 11.16 2.70
N LEU A 213 1.63 12.47 2.34
CA LEU A 213 2.30 12.91 1.11
C LEU A 213 3.80 13.22 1.27
N ILE A 214 4.31 13.36 2.51
CA ILE A 214 5.72 13.64 2.76
C ILE A 214 6.39 12.46 3.49
N ASP A 215 5.91 12.07 4.68
CA ASP A 215 6.59 11.06 5.50
C ASP A 215 6.49 9.66 4.91
N GLU A 216 5.27 9.20 4.61
CA GLU A 216 5.01 7.88 4.05
C GLU A 216 5.37 7.79 2.57
N ALA A 217 5.49 8.92 1.88
CA ALA A 217 5.85 8.98 0.45
C ALA A 217 7.34 8.72 0.16
N ARG A 218 8.11 8.21 1.12
CA ARG A 218 9.50 7.77 0.94
C ARG A 218 9.61 6.42 0.25
N THR A 219 8.62 5.56 0.43
CA THR A 219 8.59 4.20 -0.12
C THR A 219 7.36 4.01 -1.00
N PRO A 220 7.49 3.35 -2.17
CA PRO A 220 6.35 3.04 -3.00
C PRO A 220 5.46 1.97 -2.36
N LEU A 221 4.22 1.86 -2.84
CA LEU A 221 3.36 0.70 -2.63
C LEU A 221 3.80 -0.40 -3.60
N ILE A 222 3.98 -1.61 -3.09
CA ILE A 222 4.47 -2.75 -3.87
C ILE A 222 3.58 -3.96 -3.58
N ILE A 223 3.05 -4.59 -4.62
CA ILE A 223 2.49 -5.93 -4.55
C ILE A 223 3.58 -6.90 -4.99
N SER A 224 3.91 -7.86 -4.14
CA SER A 224 4.97 -8.83 -4.38
C SER A 224 4.40 -10.24 -4.47
N GLY A 225 5.01 -11.06 -5.32
CA GLY A 225 4.79 -12.49 -5.39
C GLY A 225 6.05 -13.29 -5.03
N PRO A 226 5.97 -14.61 -4.87
CA PRO A 226 7.13 -15.45 -4.60
C PRO A 226 8.10 -15.43 -5.79
N GLY A 227 9.37 -15.15 -5.51
CA GLY A 227 10.46 -15.21 -6.48
C GLY A 227 11.11 -16.58 -6.54
N ASP A 228 11.94 -16.81 -7.56
CA ASP A 228 12.58 -18.11 -7.84
C ASP A 228 13.95 -18.29 -7.16
N LYS A 229 14.52 -17.24 -6.55
CA LYS A 229 15.89 -17.25 -6.04
C LYS A 229 16.01 -17.98 -4.69
N SER A 230 17.14 -18.71 -4.54
CA SER A 230 17.48 -19.47 -3.33
C SER A 230 17.83 -18.55 -2.14
N THR A 231 17.43 -18.97 -0.92
CA THR A 231 17.69 -18.23 0.33
C THR A 231 19.06 -18.51 0.95
N ASP A 232 19.79 -19.55 0.51
CA ASP A 232 21.04 -20.04 1.11
C ASP A 232 22.15 -18.98 1.12
N MET A 233 22.16 -18.10 0.11
CA MET A 233 23.20 -17.08 -0.02
C MET A 233 23.14 -16.03 1.07
N TYR A 234 21.94 -15.67 1.56
CA TYR A 234 21.77 -14.73 2.66
C TYR A 234 22.39 -15.23 3.97
N GLU A 235 22.20 -16.52 4.29
CA GLU A 235 22.82 -17.13 5.48
C GLU A 235 24.34 -17.21 5.35
N ARG A 236 24.87 -17.48 4.14
CA ARG A 236 26.31 -17.50 3.89
C ARG A 236 26.92 -16.10 4.01
N ALA A 237 26.28 -15.09 3.44
CA ALA A 237 26.71 -13.70 3.53
C ALA A 237 26.65 -13.18 4.98
N ASP A 238 25.60 -13.53 5.75
CA ASP A 238 25.48 -13.20 7.17
C ASP A 238 26.63 -13.79 8.00
N LYS A 239 26.94 -15.09 7.78
CA LYS A 239 28.07 -15.75 8.48
C LYS A 239 29.41 -15.08 8.21
N LEU A 240 29.58 -14.51 7.02
CA LEU A 240 30.78 -13.72 6.69
C LEU A 240 30.70 -12.35 7.34
N ALA A 241 29.60 -11.61 7.19
CA ALA A 241 29.40 -10.27 7.73
C ALA A 241 29.66 -10.20 9.25
N LYS A 242 29.25 -11.23 10.01
CA LYS A 242 29.55 -11.38 11.45
C LYS A 242 31.05 -11.45 11.79
N LYS A 243 31.90 -11.80 10.84
CA LYS A 243 33.35 -11.91 11.02
C LYS A 243 34.10 -10.65 10.57
N LEU A 244 33.44 -9.78 9.81
CA LEU A 244 34.03 -8.56 9.28
C LEU A 244 34.04 -7.46 10.36
N THR A 245 35.12 -6.69 10.39
CA THR A 245 35.32 -5.56 11.31
C THR A 245 34.83 -4.27 10.68
N SER A 246 33.94 -3.56 11.36
CA SER A 246 33.41 -2.27 10.89
C SER A 246 33.99 -1.08 11.62
N LYS A 247 34.06 0.08 10.96
CA LYS A 247 34.32 1.38 11.57
C LYS A 247 33.30 2.39 11.10
N LYS A 248 32.84 3.24 12.03
CA LYS A 248 31.96 4.37 11.66
C LYS A 248 32.80 5.45 10.97
N PHE A 249 32.25 5.96 9.85
CA PHE A 249 32.89 7.05 9.12
C PHE A 249 32.85 8.32 9.96
N VAL A 250 34.02 8.94 10.16
CA VAL A 250 34.19 10.26 10.75
C VAL A 250 34.84 11.14 9.69
N GLU A 251 34.20 12.25 9.36
CA GLU A 251 34.70 13.22 8.40
C GLU A 251 36.02 13.83 8.96
N ILE A 252 37.19 13.37 8.47
CA ILE A 252 38.48 13.87 8.85
C ILE A 252 38.89 14.92 7.81
N ASP A 253 39.17 16.15 8.23
CA ASP A 253 39.52 17.30 7.39
C ASP A 253 40.91 17.16 6.64
N ASN A 254 41.58 16.05 6.75
CA ASN A 254 42.92 15.82 6.14
C ASN A 254 42.83 14.96 4.89
N LYS A 255 43.49 15.43 3.83
CA LYS A 255 43.69 14.74 2.52
C LYS A 255 44.66 13.55 2.60
N GLU A 256 44.74 12.84 3.72
CA GLU A 256 45.54 11.61 3.82
C GLU A 256 44.74 10.43 3.21
N ASP A 257 45.49 9.53 2.57
CA ASP A 257 44.96 8.37 1.87
C ASP A 257 44.31 7.42 2.91
N ASN A 258 42.97 7.54 3.06
CA ASN A 258 42.20 6.81 4.04
C ASN A 258 42.31 5.29 3.87
N ASP A 259 42.62 4.80 2.66
CA ASP A 259 42.75 3.38 2.36
C ASP A 259 43.94 2.72 3.03
N GLU A 260 45.07 3.45 3.22
CA GLU A 260 46.21 2.93 3.96
C GLU A 260 45.95 2.88 5.47
N LEU A 261 45.21 3.85 6.00
CA LEU A 261 44.84 3.91 7.42
C LEU A 261 43.89 2.74 7.76
N TYR A 262 42.95 2.44 6.91
CA TYR A 262 41.99 1.31 7.10
C TYR A 262 42.71 -0.04 7.00
N LYS A 263 43.73 -0.19 6.15
CA LYS A 263 44.53 -1.41 6.06
C LYS A 263 45.35 -1.61 7.37
N GLN A 264 45.92 -0.56 7.92
CA GLN A 264 46.71 -0.63 9.19
C GLN A 264 45.82 -0.97 10.40
N GLU A 265 44.58 -0.52 10.43
CA GLU A 265 43.63 -0.80 11.50
C GLU A 265 42.85 -2.13 11.31
N GLY A 266 43.01 -2.81 10.18
CA GLY A 266 42.33 -4.07 9.89
C GLY A 266 40.80 -3.94 9.70
N ILE A 267 40.35 -2.81 9.14
CA ILE A 267 38.92 -2.49 8.94
C ILE A 267 38.45 -3.05 7.60
N ASP A 268 37.40 -3.82 7.63
CA ASP A 268 36.85 -4.54 6.49
C ASP A 268 35.70 -3.77 5.77
N TYR A 269 34.91 -3.00 6.52
CA TYR A 269 33.91 -2.13 5.95
C TYR A 269 33.64 -0.88 6.75
N ILE A 270 33.21 0.19 6.08
CA ILE A 270 32.94 1.50 6.65
C ILE A 270 31.43 1.70 6.68
N VAL A 271 30.94 2.22 7.80
CA VAL A 271 29.53 2.56 8.01
C VAL A 271 29.39 4.08 8.05
N ASP A 272 28.73 4.65 7.05
CA ASP A 272 28.33 6.06 7.05
C ASP A 272 26.89 6.18 7.61
N GLU A 273 26.76 6.54 8.87
CA GLU A 273 25.46 6.74 9.52
C GLU A 273 24.70 7.92 8.92
N LYS A 274 25.40 8.94 8.41
CA LYS A 274 24.79 10.12 7.79
C LYS A 274 24.22 9.82 6.42
N ALA A 275 24.92 8.99 5.63
CA ALA A 275 24.47 8.54 4.32
C ALA A 275 23.57 7.29 4.39
N LYS A 276 23.51 6.62 5.54
CA LYS A 276 22.87 5.29 5.73
C LYS A 276 23.42 4.25 4.73
N THR A 277 24.75 4.24 4.54
CA THR A 277 25.45 3.32 3.64
C THR A 277 26.53 2.53 4.35
N ALA A 278 26.77 1.30 3.91
CA ALA A 278 27.89 0.47 4.33
C ALA A 278 28.69 0.04 3.09
N THR A 279 30.02 0.24 3.12
CA THR A 279 30.88 0.02 1.96
C THR A 279 32.09 -0.81 2.36
N LEU A 280 32.42 -1.85 1.58
CA LEU A 280 33.62 -2.67 1.78
C LEU A 280 34.87 -1.84 1.49
N THR A 281 35.89 -2.05 2.31
CA THR A 281 37.27 -1.59 2.04
C THR A 281 37.98 -2.58 1.11
N PRO A 282 39.11 -2.21 0.48
CA PRO A 282 39.91 -3.16 -0.28
C PRO A 282 40.34 -4.42 0.50
N LEU A 283 40.49 -4.31 1.82
CA LEU A 283 40.74 -5.45 2.70
C LEU A 283 39.50 -6.35 2.86
N GLY A 284 38.34 -5.74 3.01
CA GLY A 284 37.05 -6.44 3.06
C GLY A 284 36.73 -7.19 1.76
N VAL A 285 36.98 -6.55 0.61
CA VAL A 285 36.80 -7.18 -0.71
C VAL A 285 37.61 -8.48 -0.80
N LYS A 286 38.92 -8.44 -0.45
CA LYS A 286 39.76 -9.64 -0.45
C LYS A 286 39.25 -10.77 0.44
N LYS A 287 38.76 -10.45 1.64
CA LYS A 287 38.17 -11.45 2.54
C LYS A 287 36.89 -12.06 1.96
N VAL A 288 36.09 -11.28 1.23
CA VAL A 288 34.90 -11.75 0.54
C VAL A 288 35.28 -12.68 -0.60
N GLU A 289 36.26 -12.30 -1.43
CA GLU A 289 36.80 -13.11 -2.53
C GLU A 289 37.34 -14.45 -2.02
N GLU A 290 38.17 -14.43 -0.98
CA GLU A 290 38.70 -15.64 -0.34
C GLU A 290 37.60 -16.56 0.25
N TYR A 291 36.56 -15.98 0.85
CA TYR A 291 35.49 -16.73 1.48
C TYR A 291 34.58 -17.42 0.46
N PHE A 292 34.26 -16.74 -0.65
CA PHE A 292 33.41 -17.31 -1.71
C PHE A 292 34.19 -18.07 -2.77
N GLY A 293 35.54 -17.94 -2.80
CA GLY A 293 36.41 -18.60 -3.77
C GLY A 293 36.30 -18.01 -5.17
N ILE A 294 36.17 -16.68 -5.28
CA ILE A 294 36.06 -15.91 -6.52
C ILE A 294 37.32 -15.07 -6.72
N GLU A 295 37.72 -14.83 -7.97
CA GLU A 295 38.94 -14.07 -8.30
C GLU A 295 38.73 -12.56 -8.16
N ASN A 296 37.57 -12.03 -8.57
CA ASN A 296 37.28 -10.59 -8.56
C ASN A 296 35.79 -10.36 -8.26
N LEU A 297 35.49 -9.71 -7.12
CA LEU A 297 34.11 -9.41 -6.69
C LEU A 297 33.38 -8.45 -7.63
N THR A 298 34.13 -7.63 -8.39
CA THR A 298 33.52 -6.60 -9.27
C THR A 298 33.19 -7.12 -10.68
N ASP A 299 33.53 -8.36 -11.00
CA ASP A 299 33.20 -8.94 -12.30
C ASP A 299 31.68 -9.14 -12.45
N PRO A 300 31.14 -8.92 -13.66
CA PRO A 300 29.70 -9.07 -13.92
C PRO A 300 29.13 -10.44 -13.51
N GLU A 301 29.91 -11.51 -13.60
CA GLU A 301 29.52 -12.85 -13.19
C GLU A 301 29.37 -13.01 -11.67
N ASN A 302 30.00 -12.13 -10.88
CA ASN A 302 30.02 -12.16 -9.41
C ASN A 302 29.06 -11.17 -8.76
N VAL A 303 28.23 -10.47 -9.52
CA VAL A 303 27.24 -9.48 -9.02
C VAL A 303 26.33 -10.06 -7.93
N VAL A 304 25.98 -11.33 -8.02
CA VAL A 304 25.16 -12.02 -7.02
C VAL A 304 25.83 -12.05 -5.66
N TYR A 305 27.13 -12.37 -5.60
CA TYR A 305 27.90 -12.39 -4.35
C TYR A 305 28.06 -10.97 -3.78
N GLN A 306 28.37 -10.00 -4.66
CA GLN A 306 28.49 -8.60 -4.29
C GLN A 306 27.17 -8.06 -3.70
N HIS A 307 26.05 -8.39 -4.30
CA HIS A 307 24.74 -7.99 -3.83
C HIS A 307 24.46 -8.51 -2.40
N HIS A 308 24.58 -9.83 -2.19
CA HIS A 308 24.25 -10.45 -0.89
C HIS A 308 25.19 -9.95 0.24
N ILE A 309 26.49 -9.79 -0.02
CA ILE A 309 27.39 -9.27 1.00
C ILE A 309 27.14 -7.80 1.32
N ASN A 310 26.81 -6.98 0.34
CA ASN A 310 26.43 -5.58 0.54
C ASN A 310 25.17 -5.46 1.40
N GLN A 311 24.15 -6.29 1.17
CA GLN A 311 22.94 -6.31 2.00
C GLN A 311 23.26 -6.81 3.43
N ALA A 312 24.12 -7.81 3.57
CA ALA A 312 24.51 -8.32 4.89
C ALA A 312 25.27 -7.27 5.71
N ILE A 313 26.28 -6.58 5.14
CA ILE A 313 26.99 -5.52 5.86
C ILE A 313 26.10 -4.31 6.17
N LYS A 314 25.14 -4.00 5.31
CA LYS A 314 24.11 -2.97 5.54
C LYS A 314 23.20 -3.36 6.71
N ALA A 315 22.74 -4.62 6.75
CA ALA A 315 21.91 -5.14 7.84
C ALA A 315 22.63 -5.08 9.18
N HIS A 316 23.96 -5.41 9.22
CA HIS A 316 24.75 -5.39 10.45
C HIS A 316 25.20 -3.99 10.86
N GLY A 317 25.60 -3.14 9.90
CA GLY A 317 26.19 -1.84 10.16
C GLY A 317 25.18 -0.73 10.44
N ILE A 318 24.00 -0.80 9.80
CA ILE A 318 23.02 0.30 9.79
C ILE A 318 21.74 -0.07 10.51
N MET A 319 21.17 -1.25 10.20
CA MET A 319 19.84 -1.62 10.69
C MET A 319 19.87 -2.04 12.16
N ARG A 320 19.10 -1.38 13.00
CA ARG A 320 19.06 -1.56 14.47
C ARG A 320 17.72 -2.16 14.90
N LYS A 321 17.81 -3.24 15.70
CA LYS A 321 16.64 -3.84 16.32
C LYS A 321 16.00 -2.86 17.31
N ASP A 322 14.67 -2.90 17.41
CA ASP A 322 13.83 -2.02 18.24
C ASP A 322 13.86 -0.52 17.84
N ILE A 323 14.54 -0.19 16.73
CA ILE A 323 14.56 1.16 16.11
C ILE A 323 14.01 1.09 14.69
N ASP A 324 14.68 0.34 13.79
CA ASP A 324 14.32 0.21 12.38
C ASP A 324 13.38 -0.98 12.15
N TYR A 325 13.47 -2.02 12.99
CA TYR A 325 12.63 -3.20 12.93
C TYR A 325 12.49 -3.86 14.32
N VAL A 326 11.43 -4.67 14.49
CA VAL A 326 11.26 -5.57 15.64
C VAL A 326 11.15 -7.01 15.16
N VAL A 327 11.45 -7.96 16.06
CA VAL A 327 11.21 -9.39 15.83
C VAL A 327 10.07 -9.82 16.73
N LYS A 328 8.94 -10.22 16.12
CA LYS A 328 7.75 -10.70 16.82
C LYS A 328 7.27 -11.99 16.15
N ASP A 329 6.95 -13.01 16.95
CA ASP A 329 6.40 -14.31 16.50
C ASP A 329 7.28 -15.04 15.45
N GLY A 330 8.60 -14.77 15.45
CA GLY A 330 9.55 -15.34 14.50
C GLY A 330 9.64 -14.60 13.16
N GLU A 331 9.02 -13.42 13.04
CA GLU A 331 9.05 -12.57 11.85
C GLU A 331 9.71 -11.21 12.15
N VAL A 332 10.37 -10.66 11.13
CA VAL A 332 10.91 -9.30 11.15
C VAL A 332 9.81 -8.34 10.69
N ILE A 333 9.48 -7.35 11.52
CA ILE A 333 8.46 -6.33 11.21
C ILE A 333 9.14 -4.97 11.20
N ILE A 334 8.92 -4.21 10.14
CA ILE A 334 9.48 -2.86 9.97
C ILE A 334 8.84 -1.90 10.99
N VAL A 335 9.67 -1.03 11.57
CA VAL A 335 9.21 0.12 12.35
C VAL A 335 9.33 1.37 11.47
N ASP A 336 8.23 2.09 11.29
CA ASP A 336 8.25 3.34 10.55
C ASP A 336 9.06 4.40 11.32
N GLU A 337 10.10 4.93 10.70
CA GLU A 337 10.99 5.94 11.31
C GLU A 337 10.25 7.20 11.77
N SER A 338 9.20 7.59 11.04
CA SER A 338 8.47 8.84 11.29
C SER A 338 7.42 8.70 12.38
N THR A 339 6.67 7.59 12.39
CA THR A 339 5.57 7.36 13.31
C THR A 339 5.91 6.41 14.46
N GLY A 340 6.98 5.62 14.33
CA GLY A 340 7.35 4.56 15.27
C GLY A 340 6.38 3.40 15.31
N ARG A 341 5.51 3.26 14.28
CA ARG A 341 4.50 2.20 14.17
C ARG A 341 5.05 0.96 13.50
N LEU A 342 4.50 -0.19 13.86
CA LEU A 342 4.79 -1.45 13.18
C LEU A 342 4.07 -1.49 11.84
N MET A 343 4.84 -1.79 10.79
CA MET A 343 4.35 -1.87 9.41
C MET A 343 4.19 -3.35 9.02
N TYR A 344 3.06 -3.93 9.40
CA TYR A 344 2.76 -5.32 9.06
C TYR A 344 2.62 -5.52 7.54
N GLY A 345 3.09 -6.66 7.04
CA GLY A 345 3.01 -7.01 5.62
C GLY A 345 3.96 -6.24 4.70
N ARG A 346 4.72 -5.26 5.21
CA ARG A 346 5.77 -4.56 4.45
C ARG A 346 7.12 -5.21 4.64
N ARG A 347 7.93 -5.21 3.58
CA ARG A 347 9.30 -5.74 3.60
C ARG A 347 10.27 -4.70 3.04
N TYR A 348 11.52 -4.73 3.51
CA TYR A 348 12.58 -3.96 2.89
C TYR A 348 12.91 -4.55 1.53
N ASN A 349 13.17 -3.68 0.56
CA ASN A 349 13.48 -4.05 -0.81
C ASN A 349 14.91 -4.61 -0.97
N GLU A 350 15.20 -5.13 -2.13
CA GLU A 350 16.55 -5.51 -2.57
C GLU A 350 17.22 -6.59 -1.69
N GLY A 351 16.46 -7.49 -1.09
CA GLY A 351 17.03 -8.54 -0.23
C GLY A 351 17.48 -8.06 1.16
N LEU A 352 17.32 -6.76 1.49
CA LEU A 352 17.69 -6.26 2.82
C LEU A 352 16.85 -6.91 3.92
N HIS A 353 15.57 -7.19 3.65
CA HIS A 353 14.69 -7.88 4.62
C HIS A 353 15.22 -9.27 4.93
N GLN A 354 15.57 -10.04 3.91
CA GLN A 354 16.16 -11.37 4.03
C GLN A 354 17.52 -11.34 4.74
N ALA A 355 18.32 -10.31 4.49
CA ALA A 355 19.58 -10.11 5.20
C ALA A 355 19.36 -9.81 6.71
N ILE A 356 18.29 -9.11 7.07
CA ILE A 356 17.90 -8.87 8.47
C ILE A 356 17.34 -10.16 9.08
N GLU A 357 16.52 -10.92 8.35
CA GLU A 357 16.02 -12.23 8.79
C GLU A 357 17.19 -13.18 9.10
N ALA A 358 18.20 -13.24 8.22
CA ALA A 358 19.43 -14.02 8.45
C ALA A 358 20.23 -13.50 9.66
N LYS A 359 20.37 -12.17 9.82
CA LYS A 359 21.03 -11.54 10.97
C LYS A 359 20.39 -11.94 12.29
N GLU A 360 19.08 -11.92 12.38
CA GLU A 360 18.31 -12.25 13.60
C GLU A 360 18.13 -13.76 13.79
N GLY A 361 18.51 -14.58 12.80
CA GLY A 361 18.40 -16.05 12.85
C GLY A 361 16.96 -16.56 12.79
N VAL A 362 16.06 -15.78 12.23
CA VAL A 362 14.69 -16.20 11.90
C VAL A 362 14.69 -16.88 10.52
N LYS A 363 13.59 -17.53 10.16
CA LYS A 363 13.47 -18.18 8.84
C LYS A 363 13.63 -17.13 7.74
N VAL A 364 14.60 -17.35 6.85
CA VAL A 364 14.79 -16.49 5.67
C VAL A 364 13.75 -16.86 4.63
N GLU A 365 12.82 -15.97 4.33
CA GLU A 365 11.82 -16.15 3.31
C GLU A 365 12.40 -15.90 1.90
N ARG A 366 11.80 -16.48 0.86
CA ARG A 366 12.25 -16.29 -0.53
C ARG A 366 12.23 -14.81 -0.91
N GLU A 367 13.12 -14.42 -1.82
CA GLU A 367 13.02 -13.12 -2.44
C GLU A 367 11.65 -12.96 -3.09
N SER A 368 11.07 -11.79 -2.97
CA SER A 368 9.80 -11.48 -3.60
C SER A 368 10.04 -10.80 -4.94
N LYS A 369 9.35 -11.26 -5.98
CA LYS A 369 9.28 -10.57 -7.27
C LYS A 369 8.23 -9.48 -7.21
N THR A 370 8.54 -8.28 -7.73
CA THR A 370 7.60 -7.17 -7.80
C THR A 370 6.57 -7.44 -8.89
N LEU A 371 5.30 -7.57 -8.52
CA LEU A 371 4.19 -7.75 -9.47
C LEU A 371 3.62 -6.42 -9.94
N ALA A 372 3.47 -5.47 -9.03
CA ALA A 372 2.99 -4.12 -9.33
C ALA A 372 3.53 -3.12 -8.31
N THR A 373 3.77 -1.90 -8.74
CA THR A 373 4.28 -0.83 -7.89
C THR A 373 3.71 0.52 -8.29
N VAL A 374 3.49 1.41 -7.31
CA VAL A 374 3.16 2.83 -7.53
C VAL A 374 3.67 3.65 -6.36
N THR A 375 4.24 4.83 -6.62
CA THR A 375 4.56 5.77 -5.55
C THR A 375 3.30 6.52 -5.09
N PHE A 376 3.26 6.93 -3.81
CA PHE A 376 2.17 7.78 -3.31
C PHE A 376 2.04 9.06 -4.12
N GLN A 377 3.19 9.64 -4.53
CA GLN A 377 3.21 10.85 -5.34
C GLN A 377 2.42 10.66 -6.63
N ASN A 378 2.70 9.60 -7.38
CA ASN A 378 2.04 9.33 -8.65
C ASN A 378 0.59 8.88 -8.45
N TYR A 379 0.28 8.10 -7.40
CA TYR A 379 -1.08 7.72 -7.07
C TYR A 379 -1.98 8.93 -6.80
N PHE A 380 -1.57 9.84 -5.90
CA PHE A 380 -2.39 11.01 -5.56
C PHE A 380 -2.45 12.07 -6.68
N ARG A 381 -1.47 12.11 -7.58
CA ARG A 381 -1.49 12.96 -8.78
C ARG A 381 -2.52 12.52 -9.82
N MET A 382 -3.08 11.31 -9.75
CA MET A 382 -4.15 10.83 -10.63
C MET A 382 -5.50 11.47 -10.33
N TYR A 383 -5.71 11.99 -9.11
CA TYR A 383 -6.97 12.65 -8.79
C TYR A 383 -7.13 13.95 -9.59
N LYS A 384 -8.32 14.14 -10.20
CA LYS A 384 -8.66 15.39 -10.91
C LYS A 384 -8.57 16.60 -9.98
N LYS A 385 -8.96 16.41 -8.71
CA LYS A 385 -8.87 17.39 -7.64
C LYS A 385 -8.26 16.74 -6.39
N LEU A 386 -7.18 17.32 -5.88
CA LEU A 386 -6.51 16.88 -4.65
C LEU A 386 -6.52 18.02 -3.65
N SER A 387 -6.82 17.77 -2.39
CA SER A 387 -6.70 18.71 -1.30
C SER A 387 -6.22 18.00 -0.03
N GLY A 388 -5.78 18.78 0.95
CA GLY A 388 -5.32 18.20 2.19
C GLY A 388 -5.43 19.15 3.37
N MET A 389 -5.41 18.56 4.57
CA MET A 389 -5.46 19.33 5.81
C MET A 389 -4.45 18.78 6.81
N THR A 390 -3.80 19.70 7.54
CA THR A 390 -2.89 19.36 8.65
C THR A 390 -2.67 20.59 9.52
N GLY A 391 -1.99 20.43 10.64
CA GLY A 391 -1.58 21.54 11.53
C GLY A 391 -0.23 22.15 11.20
N THR A 392 0.53 21.62 10.24
CA THR A 392 1.97 21.85 10.05
C THR A 392 2.47 21.77 8.60
N ALA A 393 1.69 22.21 7.61
CA ALA A 393 2.08 22.12 6.20
C ALA A 393 3.08 23.19 5.74
N MET A 394 3.09 24.36 6.37
CA MET A 394 3.81 25.55 5.90
C MET A 394 5.33 25.34 5.82
N THR A 395 5.87 24.44 6.64
CA THR A 395 7.31 24.10 6.61
C THR A 395 7.71 23.38 5.33
N GLU A 396 6.79 22.67 4.70
CA GLU A 396 6.96 21.84 3.50
C GLU A 396 6.24 22.42 2.26
N GLU A 397 5.84 23.71 2.30
CA GLU A 397 5.10 24.39 1.22
C GLU A 397 5.77 24.22 -0.15
N THR A 398 7.10 24.32 -0.20
CA THR A 398 7.87 24.17 -1.44
C THR A 398 7.70 22.78 -2.04
N GLU A 399 7.74 21.73 -1.21
CA GLU A 399 7.58 20.35 -1.66
C GLU A 399 6.16 20.08 -2.16
N PHE A 400 5.14 20.57 -1.44
CA PHE A 400 3.75 20.45 -1.88
C PHE A 400 3.51 21.15 -3.22
N GLN A 401 4.11 22.32 -3.45
CA GLN A 401 4.02 23.02 -4.72
C GLN A 401 4.74 22.29 -5.86
N GLU A 402 5.98 21.85 -5.64
CA GLU A 402 6.80 21.25 -6.68
C GLU A 402 6.26 19.89 -7.11
N ILE A 403 5.89 19.03 -6.16
CA ILE A 403 5.48 17.64 -6.42
C ILE A 403 4.00 17.54 -6.77
N TYR A 404 3.13 18.11 -5.93
CA TYR A 404 1.67 17.91 -6.02
C TYR A 404 0.91 19.09 -6.62
N LYS A 405 1.59 20.22 -6.89
CA LYS A 405 0.99 21.48 -7.36
C LYS A 405 -0.03 22.07 -6.37
N LEU A 406 0.15 21.76 -5.08
CA LEU A 406 -0.70 22.25 -4.00
C LEU A 406 -0.03 23.41 -3.28
N ASP A 407 -0.76 24.49 -3.06
CA ASP A 407 -0.33 25.60 -2.21
C ASP A 407 -0.98 25.51 -0.80
N VAL A 408 -0.33 26.12 0.16
CA VAL A 408 -0.73 26.07 1.56
C VAL A 408 -1.35 27.40 2.00
N VAL A 409 -2.53 27.31 2.61
CA VAL A 409 -3.21 28.47 3.22
C VAL A 409 -3.29 28.28 4.73
N GLU A 410 -2.62 29.16 5.47
CA GLU A 410 -2.70 29.19 6.94
C GLU A 410 -4.02 29.80 7.39
N ILE A 411 -4.83 29.00 8.10
CA ILE A 411 -6.14 29.41 8.64
C ILE A 411 -5.96 29.93 10.07
N PRO A 412 -6.53 31.10 10.44
CA PRO A 412 -6.45 31.58 11.80
C PRO A 412 -7.20 30.66 12.78
N THR A 413 -6.72 30.58 14.02
CA THR A 413 -7.39 29.81 15.07
C THR A 413 -8.68 30.49 15.53
N ASN A 414 -9.68 29.71 15.92
CA ASN A 414 -10.96 30.20 16.43
C ASN A 414 -10.80 31.05 17.72
N LYS A 415 -9.90 30.61 18.62
CA LYS A 415 -9.49 31.34 19.80
C LYS A 415 -7.98 31.60 19.80
N PRO A 416 -7.49 32.69 20.38
CA PRO A 416 -6.05 32.98 20.47
C PRO A 416 -5.32 31.84 21.22
N ILE A 417 -4.14 31.47 20.73
CA ILE A 417 -3.28 30.47 21.38
C ILE A 417 -2.70 31.06 22.66
N GLN A 418 -2.89 30.37 23.80
CA GLN A 418 -2.35 30.76 25.11
C GLN A 418 -1.17 29.86 25.56
N ARG A 419 -0.72 28.94 24.69
CA ARG A 419 0.44 28.09 24.99
C ARG A 419 1.72 28.92 25.03
N ILE A 420 2.57 28.65 26.01
CA ILE A 420 3.89 29.24 26.16
C ILE A 420 4.94 28.24 25.68
N ASP A 421 5.65 28.59 24.63
CA ASP A 421 6.77 27.78 24.10
C ASP A 421 8.07 28.31 24.72
N LEU A 422 8.61 27.54 25.70
CA LEU A 422 9.83 27.88 26.42
C LEU A 422 11.07 27.64 25.53
N PRO A 423 12.19 28.35 25.77
CA PRO A 423 13.45 28.10 25.07
C PRO A 423 13.95 26.67 25.25
N ASP A 424 14.69 26.15 24.26
CA ASP A 424 15.32 24.84 24.36
C ASP A 424 16.35 24.83 25.49
N ALA A 425 16.31 23.77 26.32
CA ALA A 425 17.30 23.51 27.35
C ALA A 425 18.38 22.56 26.77
N ILE A 426 19.60 23.06 26.59
CA ILE A 426 20.69 22.34 25.92
C ILE A 426 21.74 21.93 26.95
N PHE A 427 22.02 20.64 27.07
CA PHE A 427 22.92 20.00 28.02
C PHE A 427 24.17 19.44 27.33
N LYS A 428 25.26 19.32 28.08
CA LYS A 428 26.50 18.74 27.59
C LYS A 428 26.35 17.22 27.39
N THR A 429 25.72 16.54 28.35
CA THR A 429 25.57 15.08 28.36
C THR A 429 24.09 14.65 28.39
N GLU A 430 23.81 13.45 27.89
CA GLU A 430 22.48 12.85 27.96
C GLU A 430 22.04 12.58 29.41
N GLN A 431 23.01 12.23 30.30
CA GLN A 431 22.72 11.99 31.72
C GLN A 431 22.20 13.27 32.40
N GLY A 432 22.90 14.40 32.25
CA GLY A 432 22.46 15.69 32.81
C GLY A 432 21.12 16.15 32.30
N LYS A 433 20.86 15.92 31.00
CA LYS A 433 19.55 16.14 30.38
C LYS A 433 18.42 15.38 31.10
N PHE A 434 18.61 14.06 31.31
CA PHE A 434 17.56 13.26 31.95
C PHE A 434 17.40 13.58 33.44
N GLU A 435 18.44 13.91 34.15
CA GLU A 435 18.37 14.34 35.57
C GLU A 435 17.49 15.58 35.72
N THR A 436 17.76 16.64 34.95
CA THR A 436 16.95 17.89 34.98
C THR A 436 15.51 17.66 34.47
N LEU A 437 15.35 16.88 33.38
CA LEU A 437 14.02 16.55 32.86
C LEU A 437 13.14 15.87 33.94
N ILE A 438 13.72 14.94 34.72
CA ILE A 438 12.99 14.25 35.79
C ILE A 438 12.61 15.22 36.92
N GLU A 439 13.49 16.16 37.26
CA GLU A 439 13.20 17.19 38.28
C GLU A 439 12.02 18.08 37.83
N ASP A 440 12.01 18.54 36.59
CA ASP A 440 10.92 19.35 36.03
C ASP A 440 9.60 18.53 35.95
N ILE A 441 9.67 17.23 35.62
CA ILE A 441 8.49 16.34 35.65
C ILE A 441 7.95 16.21 37.10
N MET A 442 8.83 16.07 38.08
CA MET A 442 8.44 15.97 39.51
C MET A 442 7.77 17.26 39.99
N GLU A 443 8.29 18.41 39.59
CA GLU A 443 7.74 19.70 39.94
C GLU A 443 6.35 19.89 39.33
N ALA A 444 6.21 19.64 38.02
CA ALA A 444 4.93 19.72 37.32
C ALA A 444 3.89 18.76 37.91
N HIS A 445 4.27 17.51 38.17
CA HIS A 445 3.41 16.50 38.79
C HIS A 445 2.92 16.93 40.19
N LYS A 446 3.84 17.48 41.02
CA LYS A 446 3.51 18.01 42.34
C LYS A 446 2.51 19.16 42.28
N ASN A 447 2.61 20.01 41.27
CA ASN A 447 1.72 21.14 41.03
C ASN A 447 0.37 20.71 40.39
N GLY A 448 0.17 19.42 40.13
CA GLY A 448 -1.01 18.88 39.44
C GLY A 448 -1.05 19.11 37.93
N GLN A 449 0.02 19.66 37.34
CA GLN A 449 0.12 19.88 35.92
C GLN A 449 0.38 18.55 35.18
N PRO A 450 -0.45 18.16 34.21
CA PRO A 450 -0.19 16.96 33.39
C PRO A 450 1.00 17.17 32.46
N VAL A 451 1.80 16.13 32.31
CA VAL A 451 3.03 16.14 31.48
C VAL A 451 2.95 15.07 30.41
N LEU A 452 3.23 15.46 29.16
CA LEU A 452 3.47 14.54 28.07
C LEU A 452 4.93 14.64 27.61
N VAL A 453 5.68 13.55 27.79
CA VAL A 453 7.08 13.48 27.39
C VAL A 453 7.20 12.79 26.04
N GLY A 454 7.71 13.51 25.04
CA GLY A 454 7.99 12.98 23.69
C GLY A 454 9.43 12.43 23.62
N THR A 455 9.58 11.15 23.23
CA THR A 455 10.89 10.51 22.97
C THR A 455 11.02 10.07 21.53
N ILE A 456 12.25 10.04 20.99
CA ILE A 456 12.51 9.65 19.59
C ILE A 456 12.60 8.13 19.36
N SER A 457 12.85 7.34 20.40
CA SER A 457 12.99 5.89 20.29
C SER A 457 12.32 5.14 21.44
N ILE A 458 12.02 3.86 21.21
CA ILE A 458 11.49 2.94 22.24
C ILE A 458 12.49 2.80 23.39
N GLU A 459 13.77 2.63 23.07
CA GLU A 459 14.87 2.52 24.03
C GLU A 459 14.90 3.71 25.00
N LYS A 460 14.88 4.94 24.48
CA LYS A 460 14.86 6.16 25.30
C LYS A 460 13.61 6.24 26.17
N SER A 461 12.48 5.79 25.68
CA SER A 461 11.24 5.74 26.48
C SER A 461 11.34 4.75 27.63
N GLU A 462 11.96 3.59 27.42
CA GLU A 462 12.19 2.56 28.46
C GLU A 462 13.21 3.02 29.52
N VAL A 463 14.30 3.66 29.09
CA VAL A 463 15.29 4.26 30.00
C VAL A 463 14.64 5.31 30.90
N LEU A 464 13.89 6.25 30.31
CA LEU A 464 13.19 7.28 31.09
C LEU A 464 12.15 6.68 32.03
N SER A 465 11.40 5.67 31.58
CA SER A 465 10.46 4.93 32.41
C SER A 465 11.13 4.27 33.62
N ALA A 466 12.29 3.64 33.43
CA ALA A 466 13.06 3.04 34.51
C ALA A 466 13.52 4.08 35.54
N LEU A 467 13.96 5.25 35.08
CA LEU A 467 14.39 6.36 35.93
C LEU A 467 13.21 6.94 36.75
N LEU A 468 12.05 7.17 36.13
CA LEU A 468 10.84 7.66 36.80
C LEU A 468 10.33 6.65 37.85
N LYS A 469 10.38 5.33 37.55
CA LYS A 469 10.04 4.27 38.51
C LYS A 469 10.96 4.31 39.76
N LYS A 470 12.26 4.53 39.57
CA LYS A 470 13.22 4.70 40.70
C LYS A 470 12.87 5.89 41.58
N LYS A 471 12.31 6.95 41.01
CA LYS A 471 11.84 8.15 41.74
C LYS A 471 10.41 8.02 42.29
N GLY A 472 9.74 6.88 42.06
CA GLY A 472 8.38 6.60 42.58
C GLY A 472 7.25 7.32 41.88
N ILE A 473 7.48 7.85 40.67
CA ILE A 473 6.46 8.56 39.88
C ILE A 473 5.63 7.56 39.09
N LYS A 474 4.32 7.59 39.31
CA LYS A 474 3.37 6.82 38.48
C LYS A 474 3.28 7.45 37.10
N HIS A 475 3.51 6.67 36.06
CA HIS A 475 3.46 7.13 34.69
C HIS A 475 2.98 6.03 33.75
N ASN A 476 2.47 6.43 32.59
CA ASN A 476 2.12 5.55 31.49
C ASN A 476 3.20 5.64 30.40
N VAL A 477 3.49 4.49 29.74
CA VAL A 477 4.41 4.45 28.59
C VAL A 477 3.63 4.01 27.37
N LEU A 478 3.80 4.77 26.30
CA LEU A 478 3.17 4.57 25.02
C LEU A 478 4.26 4.41 23.97
N ASN A 479 4.43 3.20 23.47
CA ASN A 479 5.38 2.87 22.41
C ASN A 479 4.78 1.80 21.51
N ALA A 480 5.46 1.49 20.40
CA ALA A 480 5.00 0.55 19.38
C ALA A 480 4.67 -0.87 19.90
N LYS A 481 5.19 -1.25 21.08
CA LYS A 481 4.88 -2.55 21.70
C LYS A 481 3.44 -2.63 22.25
N TYR A 482 2.76 -1.49 22.47
CA TYR A 482 1.43 -1.38 23.10
C TYR A 482 0.40 -0.69 22.21
N HIS A 483 0.50 -0.90 20.93
CA HIS A 483 -0.28 -0.19 19.90
C HIS A 483 -1.81 -0.23 20.11
N GLU A 484 -2.37 -1.37 20.51
CA GLU A 484 -3.81 -1.55 20.71
C GLU A 484 -4.41 -0.65 21.81
N LYS A 485 -3.60 -0.26 22.81
CA LYS A 485 -4.04 0.61 23.95
C LYS A 485 -3.64 2.08 23.76
N GLU A 486 -3.08 2.41 22.61
CA GLU A 486 -2.54 3.75 22.34
C GLU A 486 -3.56 4.86 22.55
N ALA A 487 -4.72 4.75 21.87
CA ALA A 487 -5.78 5.74 21.94
C ALA A 487 -6.34 5.90 23.36
N GLU A 488 -6.41 4.79 24.10
CA GLU A 488 -6.93 4.76 25.48
C GLU A 488 -5.98 5.46 26.47
N ILE A 489 -4.66 5.23 26.33
CA ILE A 489 -3.64 5.82 27.21
C ILE A 489 -3.52 7.33 26.94
N ILE A 490 -3.45 7.73 25.66
CA ILE A 490 -3.29 9.14 25.30
C ILE A 490 -4.51 9.98 25.70
N ALA A 491 -5.71 9.39 25.63
CA ALA A 491 -6.94 10.06 26.04
C ALA A 491 -6.94 10.46 27.53
N GLN A 492 -6.16 9.79 28.37
CA GLN A 492 -6.03 10.08 29.81
C GLN A 492 -4.80 10.94 30.15
N ALA A 493 -3.98 11.30 29.18
CA ALA A 493 -2.78 12.10 29.38
C ALA A 493 -3.06 13.51 29.91
N GLY A 494 -4.29 14.02 29.73
CA GLY A 494 -4.74 15.33 30.22
C GLY A 494 -5.27 15.35 31.67
N LYS A 495 -5.26 14.24 32.41
CA LYS A 495 -5.68 14.19 33.81
C LYS A 495 -4.76 14.98 34.72
N LEU A 496 -5.31 15.43 35.88
CA LEU A 496 -4.56 16.17 36.89
C LEU A 496 -3.31 15.39 37.35
N GLY A 497 -2.13 16.00 37.15
CA GLY A 497 -0.85 15.40 37.51
C GLY A 497 -0.48 14.13 36.74
N ALA A 498 -1.12 13.79 35.64
CA ALA A 498 -0.76 12.64 34.85
C ALA A 498 0.63 12.81 34.22
N VAL A 499 1.42 11.73 34.19
CA VAL A 499 2.70 11.68 33.46
C VAL A 499 2.62 10.59 32.41
N THR A 500 2.81 10.96 31.15
CA THR A 500 2.76 10.04 30.01
C THR A 500 4.02 10.19 29.18
N ILE A 501 4.71 9.09 28.92
CA ILE A 501 5.85 9.01 27.99
C ILE A 501 5.31 8.44 26.68
N ALA A 502 5.55 9.15 25.58
CA ALA A 502 5.13 8.71 24.26
C ALA A 502 6.29 8.72 23.27
N THR A 503 6.47 7.66 22.50
CA THR A 503 7.41 7.67 21.37
C THR A 503 6.82 8.42 20.18
N ASN A 504 7.60 9.31 19.60
CA ASN A 504 7.28 10.07 18.37
C ASN A 504 5.81 10.53 18.29
N MET A 505 5.13 10.08 17.26
CA MET A 505 3.77 10.47 16.90
C MET A 505 2.67 9.63 17.57
N ALA A 506 3.02 8.86 18.60
CA ALA A 506 2.02 8.06 19.30
C ALA A 506 0.80 8.89 19.71
N GLY A 507 -0.40 8.41 19.38
CA GLY A 507 -1.67 9.14 19.58
C GLY A 507 -1.94 10.26 18.56
N ARG A 508 -1.31 10.26 17.39
CA ARG A 508 -1.67 11.18 16.29
C ARG A 508 -3.12 10.92 15.87
N GLY A 509 -3.88 12.00 15.61
CA GLY A 509 -5.31 11.91 15.33
C GLY A 509 -6.22 11.72 16.55
N THR A 510 -5.64 11.58 17.77
CA THR A 510 -6.40 11.50 19.03
C THR A 510 -6.19 12.79 19.82
N ASP A 511 -7.30 13.40 20.25
CA ASP A 511 -7.27 14.60 21.07
C ASP A 511 -6.96 14.29 22.55
N ILE A 512 -6.10 15.10 23.16
CA ILE A 512 -5.83 15.09 24.59
C ILE A 512 -6.77 16.12 25.23
N ILE A 513 -7.76 15.61 25.95
CA ILE A 513 -8.76 16.44 26.65
C ILE A 513 -8.25 16.70 28.07
N LEU A 514 -8.21 17.98 28.49
CA LEU A 514 -7.86 18.34 29.86
C LEU A 514 -8.91 17.76 30.84
N GLY A 515 -8.44 17.21 31.96
CA GLY A 515 -9.27 16.52 32.94
C GLY A 515 -9.52 15.05 32.63
N GLY A 516 -9.12 14.57 31.43
CA GLY A 516 -9.29 13.19 30.96
C GLY A 516 -10.50 12.99 30.05
N ASN A 517 -10.62 11.81 29.48
CA ASN A 517 -11.67 11.45 28.52
C ASN A 517 -12.80 10.66 29.22
N ALA A 518 -14.00 11.23 29.27
CA ALA A 518 -15.19 10.63 29.87
C ALA A 518 -15.63 9.35 29.13
N GLU A 519 -15.50 9.30 27.81
CA GLU A 519 -15.80 8.14 26.97
C GLU A 519 -14.98 6.91 27.39
N TYR A 520 -13.65 7.10 27.55
CA TYR A 520 -12.78 6.03 28.00
C TYR A 520 -13.15 5.51 29.40
N LEU A 521 -13.48 6.43 30.32
CA LEU A 521 -13.91 6.04 31.67
C LEU A 521 -15.23 5.24 31.65
N ALA A 522 -16.16 5.62 30.78
CA ALA A 522 -17.41 4.89 30.57
C ALA A 522 -17.14 3.48 30.01
N LYS A 523 -16.31 3.33 28.99
CA LYS A 523 -15.89 2.01 28.43
C LYS A 523 -15.22 1.14 29.49
N SER A 524 -14.31 1.71 30.28
CA SER A 524 -13.62 1.00 31.36
C SER A 524 -14.58 0.48 32.42
N GLU A 525 -15.63 1.25 32.73
CA GLU A 525 -16.66 0.83 33.70
C GLU A 525 -17.57 -0.25 33.11
N MET A 526 -17.93 -0.16 31.81
CA MET A 526 -18.67 -1.22 31.12
C MET A 526 -17.88 -2.55 31.09
N ARG A 527 -16.55 -2.51 30.89
CA ARG A 527 -15.68 -3.69 31.02
C ARG A 527 -15.72 -4.28 32.44
N LYS A 528 -15.71 -3.47 33.48
CA LYS A 528 -15.88 -3.94 34.86
C LYS A 528 -17.24 -4.55 35.08
N MET A 529 -18.28 -4.05 34.43
CA MET A 529 -19.63 -4.62 34.43
C MET A 529 -19.70 -5.94 33.63
N LYS A 530 -18.59 -6.40 33.05
CA LYS A 530 -18.48 -7.60 32.21
C LYS A 530 -19.35 -7.59 30.96
N ILE A 531 -19.62 -6.41 30.40
CA ILE A 531 -20.27 -6.28 29.08
C ILE A 531 -19.29 -6.78 28.04
N PRO A 532 -19.71 -7.62 27.07
CA PRO A 532 -18.85 -8.10 25.98
C PRO A 532 -18.18 -6.95 25.21
N GLU A 533 -16.92 -7.12 24.81
CA GLU A 533 -16.17 -6.06 24.13
C GLU A 533 -16.84 -5.63 22.82
N GLU A 534 -17.43 -6.57 22.08
CA GLU A 534 -18.22 -6.31 20.89
C GLU A 534 -19.37 -5.32 21.15
N LEU A 535 -20.10 -5.49 22.25
CA LEU A 535 -21.18 -4.56 22.63
C LEU A 535 -20.63 -3.21 23.12
N ILE A 536 -19.44 -3.16 23.71
CA ILE A 536 -18.80 -1.91 24.12
C ILE A 536 -18.37 -1.10 22.89
N VAL A 537 -17.83 -1.76 21.87
CA VAL A 537 -17.48 -1.13 20.58
C VAL A 537 -18.76 -0.58 19.92
N GLU A 538 -19.81 -1.40 19.83
CA GLU A 538 -21.09 -1.00 19.24
C GLU A 538 -21.83 0.07 20.07
N ALA A 539 -21.61 0.14 21.39
CA ALA A 539 -22.19 1.17 22.26
C ALA A 539 -21.68 2.58 21.93
N THR A 540 -20.45 2.68 21.41
CA THR A 540 -19.85 3.94 20.95
C THR A 540 -20.07 4.19 19.46
N GLY A 541 -20.50 3.17 18.71
CA GLY A 541 -20.85 3.25 17.32
C GLY A 541 -22.07 4.15 17.08
N PHE A 542 -22.09 4.75 15.91
CA PHE A 542 -23.14 5.70 15.51
C PHE A 542 -24.10 5.10 14.48
N ALA A 543 -23.90 3.85 14.05
CA ALA A 543 -24.79 3.19 13.09
C ALA A 543 -26.18 2.98 13.69
N GLU A 544 -27.25 3.17 12.92
CA GLU A 544 -28.59 2.83 13.33
C GLU A 544 -28.74 1.31 13.44
N THR A 545 -29.34 0.83 14.52
CA THR A 545 -29.54 -0.60 14.77
C THR A 545 -30.85 -0.86 15.50
N ASP A 546 -31.51 -1.94 15.13
CA ASP A 546 -32.73 -2.45 15.82
C ASP A 546 -32.37 -3.48 16.91
N ASN A 547 -31.10 -3.78 17.12
CA ASN A 547 -30.65 -4.74 18.14
C ASN A 547 -30.83 -4.16 19.54
N GLU A 548 -31.69 -4.79 20.35
CA GLU A 548 -32.01 -4.35 21.69
C GLU A 548 -30.79 -4.35 22.65
N ASP A 549 -29.86 -5.30 22.49
CA ASP A 549 -28.69 -5.39 23.35
C ASP A 549 -27.70 -4.26 23.05
N ILE A 550 -27.53 -3.90 21.80
CA ILE A 550 -26.72 -2.75 21.39
C ILE A 550 -27.37 -1.45 21.89
N ASN A 551 -28.70 -1.32 21.78
CA ASN A 551 -29.40 -0.12 22.25
C ASN A 551 -29.29 0.03 23.80
N LYS A 552 -29.42 -1.06 24.55
CA LYS A 552 -29.19 -1.05 26.02
C LYS A 552 -27.74 -0.70 26.37
N ALA A 553 -26.78 -1.23 25.62
CA ALA A 553 -25.38 -0.89 25.82
C ALA A 553 -25.13 0.60 25.55
N ARG A 554 -25.75 1.18 24.50
CA ARG A 554 -25.70 2.62 24.19
C ARG A 554 -26.31 3.49 25.28
N GLU A 555 -27.45 3.11 25.84
CA GLU A 555 -28.07 3.84 26.97
C GLU A 555 -27.16 3.80 28.19
N THR A 556 -26.61 2.63 28.53
CA THR A 556 -25.67 2.46 29.65
C THR A 556 -24.42 3.33 29.43
N PHE A 557 -23.85 3.29 28.22
CA PHE A 557 -22.70 4.09 27.84
C PHE A 557 -22.97 5.60 28.01
N ARG A 558 -24.06 6.11 27.44
CA ARG A 558 -24.44 7.54 27.52
C ARG A 558 -24.66 8.00 28.99
N ALA A 559 -25.27 7.15 29.82
CA ALA A 559 -25.47 7.46 31.23
C ALA A 559 -24.14 7.55 32.00
N LEU A 560 -23.22 6.61 31.74
CA LEU A 560 -21.87 6.60 32.30
C LEU A 560 -21.04 7.77 31.82
N GLU A 561 -21.08 8.04 30.51
CA GLU A 561 -20.37 9.16 29.90
C GLU A 561 -20.82 10.49 30.49
N ALA A 562 -22.12 10.73 30.60
CA ALA A 562 -22.64 11.96 31.17
C ALA A 562 -22.25 12.13 32.67
N LYS A 563 -22.13 11.01 33.41
CA LYS A 563 -21.61 11.03 34.76
C LYS A 563 -20.15 11.44 34.79
N TYR A 564 -19.30 10.75 34.03
CA TYR A 564 -17.87 11.01 34.02
C TYR A 564 -17.51 12.36 33.40
N LYS A 565 -18.32 12.87 32.47
CA LYS A 565 -18.14 14.21 31.92
C LYS A 565 -18.19 15.30 32.94
N LYS A 566 -19.10 15.21 33.91
CA LYS A 566 -19.15 16.18 35.01
C LYS A 566 -17.90 16.13 35.90
N GLU A 567 -17.35 14.93 36.12
CA GLU A 567 -16.13 14.75 36.92
C GLU A 567 -14.90 15.28 36.15
N THR A 568 -14.78 14.94 34.87
CA THR A 568 -13.66 15.38 34.01
C THR A 568 -13.69 16.88 33.73
N ASP A 569 -14.87 17.50 33.56
CA ASP A 569 -15.00 18.95 33.40
C ASP A 569 -14.53 19.71 34.65
N ALA A 570 -14.88 19.23 35.86
CA ALA A 570 -14.42 19.82 37.12
C ALA A 570 -12.88 19.62 37.30
N GLU A 571 -12.31 18.52 36.84
CA GLU A 571 -10.88 18.25 36.88
C GLU A 571 -10.15 19.14 35.83
N ALA A 572 -10.74 19.36 34.65
CA ALA A 572 -10.20 20.21 33.58
C ALA A 572 -9.95 21.63 34.07
N GLU A 573 -10.87 22.22 34.89
CA GLU A 573 -10.63 23.55 35.44
C GLU A 573 -9.39 23.60 36.34
N LYS A 574 -9.19 22.61 37.21
CA LYS A 574 -8.00 22.51 38.04
C LYS A 574 -6.73 22.38 37.21
N VAL A 575 -6.78 21.62 36.10
CA VAL A 575 -5.66 21.48 35.17
C VAL A 575 -5.37 22.80 34.47
N ARG A 576 -6.41 23.58 34.08
CA ARG A 576 -6.23 24.93 33.50
C ARG A 576 -5.58 25.91 34.49
N GLU A 577 -5.98 25.82 35.77
CA GLU A 577 -5.36 26.63 36.85
C GLU A 577 -3.90 26.23 37.04
N ALA A 578 -3.56 24.92 37.01
CA ALA A 578 -2.20 24.42 37.09
C ALA A 578 -1.31 24.74 35.87
N GLY A 579 -1.84 25.39 34.83
CA GLY A 579 -1.07 25.79 33.65
C GLY A 579 -1.35 24.98 32.40
N GLY A 580 -2.29 24.04 32.43
CA GLY A 580 -2.66 23.17 31.31
C GLY A 580 -1.63 22.06 31.04
N LEU A 581 -1.70 21.43 29.87
CA LEU A 581 -0.78 20.34 29.49
C LEU A 581 0.62 20.87 29.21
N PHE A 582 1.64 20.23 29.83
CA PHE A 582 3.04 20.55 29.58
C PHE A 582 3.66 19.48 28.66
N ILE A 583 4.18 19.91 27.51
CA ILE A 583 4.87 19.06 26.52
C ILE A 583 6.38 19.16 26.77
N MET A 584 7.03 18.03 27.01
CA MET A 584 8.49 17.94 27.18
C MET A 584 9.07 17.05 26.09
N GLY A 585 9.81 17.63 25.13
CA GLY A 585 10.51 16.85 24.09
C GLY A 585 11.92 16.48 24.58
N THR A 586 12.31 15.21 24.46
CA THR A 586 13.65 14.74 24.88
C THR A 586 14.73 14.89 23.83
N ALA A 587 14.37 15.21 22.60
CA ALA A 587 15.28 15.54 21.50
C ALA A 587 14.50 16.28 20.40
N ARG A 588 15.23 16.90 19.47
CA ARG A 588 14.66 17.45 18.23
C ARG A 588 14.58 16.34 17.19
N HIS A 589 13.48 16.31 16.45
CA HIS A 589 13.29 15.41 15.34
C HIS A 589 14.04 15.90 14.08
N GLU A 590 14.16 15.05 13.08
CA GLU A 590 14.74 15.40 11.78
C GLU A 590 13.96 16.52 11.06
N SER A 591 12.65 16.64 11.31
CA SER A 591 11.79 17.68 10.74
C SER A 591 11.19 18.58 11.82
N ARG A 592 11.26 19.91 11.60
CA ARG A 592 10.62 20.94 12.44
C ARG A 592 9.10 20.73 12.53
N ARG A 593 8.53 20.16 11.52
CA ARG A 593 7.11 19.82 11.43
C ARG A 593 6.67 18.87 12.55
N ILE A 594 7.46 17.81 12.78
CA ILE A 594 7.19 16.82 13.85
C ILE A 594 7.27 17.48 15.22
N ASP A 595 8.26 18.35 15.44
CA ASP A 595 8.38 19.14 16.67
C ASP A 595 7.15 20.05 16.90
N ASN A 596 6.66 20.69 15.84
CA ASN A 596 5.47 21.54 15.90
C ASN A 596 4.19 20.74 16.17
N GLN A 597 4.08 19.52 15.63
CA GLN A 597 2.97 18.60 15.94
C GLN A 597 2.98 18.16 17.40
N LEU A 598 4.16 17.88 17.96
CA LEU A 598 4.30 17.56 19.38
C LEU A 598 3.88 18.76 20.25
N ARG A 599 4.39 19.96 19.98
CA ARG A 599 3.97 21.19 20.67
C ARG A 599 2.47 21.43 20.56
N GLY A 600 1.89 21.18 19.36
CA GLY A 600 0.47 21.37 19.05
C GLY A 600 -0.50 20.47 19.84
N ARG A 601 0.01 19.53 20.63
CA ARG A 601 -0.83 18.74 21.53
C ARG A 601 -1.29 19.52 22.75
N ALA A 602 -0.63 20.61 23.13
CA ALA A 602 -1.03 21.52 24.19
C ALA A 602 -1.56 22.85 23.65
N GLY A 603 -2.37 23.54 24.46
CA GLY A 603 -2.90 24.88 24.15
C GLY A 603 -3.97 24.88 23.05
N ARG A 604 -4.86 23.87 23.02
CA ARG A 604 -5.95 23.74 22.06
C ARG A 604 -7.14 24.61 22.44
N GLN A 605 -7.86 25.15 21.44
CA GLN A 605 -9.08 25.96 21.62
C GLN A 605 -8.97 27.06 22.68
N GLY A 606 -7.79 27.68 22.81
CA GLY A 606 -7.51 28.76 23.75
C GLY A 606 -7.22 28.27 25.19
N ASP A 607 -7.00 26.99 25.41
CA ASP A 607 -6.53 26.48 26.72
C ASP A 607 -5.08 26.91 26.98
N LYS A 608 -4.72 27.02 28.26
CA LYS A 608 -3.32 27.18 28.66
C LYS A 608 -2.53 25.92 28.35
N GLY A 609 -1.21 26.05 28.22
CA GLY A 609 -0.28 24.96 28.03
C GLY A 609 1.14 25.47 27.95
N ALA A 610 2.10 24.56 28.03
CA ALA A 610 3.51 24.88 27.89
C ALA A 610 4.22 23.83 27.02
N SER A 611 5.33 24.23 26.38
CA SER A 611 6.23 23.27 25.74
C SER A 611 7.70 23.63 25.98
N ARG A 612 8.55 22.61 26.10
CA ARG A 612 10.02 22.74 26.19
C ARG A 612 10.72 21.54 25.60
N PHE A 613 11.84 21.76 24.91
CA PHE A 613 12.71 20.69 24.46
C PHE A 613 13.97 20.63 25.31
N TYR A 614 14.34 19.41 25.70
CA TYR A 614 15.57 19.07 26.45
C TYR A 614 16.52 18.34 25.51
N LEU A 615 17.67 18.93 25.22
CA LEU A 615 18.60 18.49 24.20
C LEU A 615 19.96 18.22 24.79
N SER A 616 20.73 17.27 24.25
CA SER A 616 22.13 17.06 24.62
C SER A 616 23.03 17.06 23.38
N ALA A 617 24.32 17.36 23.58
CA ALA A 617 25.30 17.26 22.50
C ALA A 617 25.43 15.82 21.95
N ASP A 618 25.04 14.82 22.75
CA ASP A 618 25.03 13.41 22.37
C ASP A 618 23.83 13.01 21.50
N ASP A 619 22.77 13.84 21.41
CA ASP A 619 21.61 13.57 20.59
C ASP A 619 22.02 13.47 19.11
N GLU A 620 21.47 12.48 18.38
CA GLU A 620 21.90 12.10 17.04
C GLU A 620 21.97 13.27 16.06
N LEU A 621 20.92 14.11 16.02
CA LEU A 621 20.88 15.30 15.17
C LEU A 621 22.01 16.28 15.48
N LEU A 622 22.29 16.53 16.76
CA LEU A 622 23.33 17.44 17.20
C LEU A 622 24.71 16.84 16.98
N ARG A 623 24.91 15.57 17.30
CA ARG A 623 26.15 14.83 17.06
C ARG A 623 26.57 14.85 15.59
N ILE A 624 25.63 14.61 14.66
CA ILE A 624 25.91 14.55 13.22
C ILE A 624 26.21 15.95 12.63
N PHE A 625 25.49 16.99 13.05
CA PHE A 625 25.55 18.30 12.40
C PHE A 625 26.29 19.40 13.18
N ALA A 626 26.47 19.27 14.49
CA ALA A 626 27.05 20.30 15.33
C ALA A 626 27.89 19.77 16.51
N GLY A 627 27.93 18.47 16.77
CA GLY A 627 28.40 17.86 18.02
C GLY A 627 29.80 18.32 18.50
N ASP A 628 30.84 18.14 17.68
CA ASP A 628 32.21 18.48 18.08
C ASP A 628 32.39 19.97 18.37
N ARG A 629 31.76 20.86 17.63
CA ARG A 629 31.83 22.31 17.86
C ARG A 629 31.06 22.70 19.11
N LEU A 630 29.89 22.10 19.32
CA LEU A 630 29.04 22.39 20.48
C LEU A 630 29.71 21.90 21.77
N THR A 631 30.24 20.67 21.78
CA THR A 631 30.95 20.08 22.92
C THR A 631 32.16 20.90 23.28
N LYS A 632 33.00 21.31 22.29
CA LYS A 632 34.17 22.18 22.53
C LYS A 632 33.79 23.56 23.11
N ILE A 633 32.68 24.15 22.65
CA ILE A 633 32.17 25.41 23.19
C ILE A 633 31.75 25.22 24.65
N MET A 634 31.01 24.16 24.97
CA MET A 634 30.56 23.86 26.32
C MET A 634 31.70 23.55 27.28
N GLU A 635 32.70 22.82 26.81
CA GLU A 635 33.95 22.56 27.59
C GLU A 635 34.73 23.84 27.88
N THR A 636 34.83 24.71 26.86
CA THR A 636 35.52 26.00 27.02
C THR A 636 34.79 26.92 28.02
N MET A 637 33.46 26.87 28.04
CA MET A 637 32.64 27.60 28.98
C MET A 637 32.56 26.99 30.38
N LYS A 638 33.14 25.77 30.58
CA LYS A 638 33.12 25.01 31.85
C LYS A 638 31.70 24.85 32.42
N VAL A 639 30.72 24.56 31.57
CA VAL A 639 29.30 24.38 31.97
C VAL A 639 29.21 23.02 32.72
N PRO A 640 28.57 22.98 33.90
CA PRO A 640 28.23 21.72 34.58
C PRO A 640 27.30 20.85 33.72
N ASP A 641 27.39 19.51 33.88
CA ASP A 641 26.66 18.57 33.04
C ASP A 641 25.13 18.66 33.20
N ASN A 642 24.64 19.11 34.35
CA ASN A 642 23.22 19.25 34.69
C ASN A 642 22.65 20.68 34.58
N GLU A 643 23.45 21.67 34.17
CA GLU A 643 22.98 23.03 33.92
C GLU A 643 22.64 23.25 32.43
N PRO A 644 21.44 23.67 32.09
CA PRO A 644 21.04 23.94 30.72
C PRO A 644 21.64 25.27 30.22
N ILE A 645 22.04 25.28 28.95
CA ILE A 645 22.37 26.52 28.24
C ILE A 645 21.13 26.93 27.46
N GLU A 646 20.55 28.09 27.80
CA GLU A 646 19.47 28.71 27.05
C GLU A 646 20.05 29.84 26.18
N ASN A 647 20.31 29.55 24.90
CA ASN A 647 20.91 30.52 23.99
C ASN A 647 20.22 30.48 22.62
N LYS A 648 19.69 31.64 22.20
CA LYS A 648 19.03 31.78 20.88
C LYS A 648 19.95 31.44 19.71
N LEU A 649 21.26 31.67 19.82
CA LEU A 649 22.20 31.31 18.76
C LEU A 649 22.30 29.79 18.58
N LEU A 650 22.28 29.02 19.67
CA LEU A 650 22.28 27.57 19.63
C LEU A 650 20.95 27.04 19.07
N THR A 651 19.82 27.56 19.51
CA THR A 651 18.50 27.21 18.96
C THR A 651 18.45 27.46 17.45
N ASN A 652 18.98 28.60 16.97
CA ASN A 652 19.04 28.89 15.53
C ASN A 652 19.98 27.93 14.79
N ALA A 653 21.10 27.52 15.39
CA ALA A 653 22.01 26.52 14.78
C ALA A 653 21.33 25.16 14.63
N ILE A 654 20.57 24.71 15.64
CA ILE A 654 19.79 23.48 15.60
C ILE A 654 18.72 23.54 14.51
N GLN A 655 17.99 24.67 14.44
CA GLN A 655 17.00 24.88 13.40
C GLN A 655 17.63 24.80 11.99
N SER A 656 18.82 25.41 11.81
CA SER A 656 19.54 25.35 10.53
C SER A 656 20.02 23.92 10.21
N ALA A 657 20.34 23.11 11.22
CA ALA A 657 20.65 21.70 11.04
C ALA A 657 19.42 20.93 10.56
N GLN A 658 18.26 21.12 11.20
CA GLN A 658 17.00 20.53 10.76
C GLN A 658 16.65 20.92 9.31
N GLU A 659 16.78 22.21 8.95
CA GLU A 659 16.54 22.71 7.58
C GLU A 659 17.44 22.01 6.54
N LYS A 660 18.69 21.68 6.89
CA LYS A 660 19.58 20.93 6.01
C LYS A 660 19.13 19.46 5.84
N VAL A 661 18.68 18.84 6.93
CA VAL A 661 18.13 17.47 6.88
C VAL A 661 16.87 17.43 6.05
N GLU A 662 15.94 18.34 6.30
CA GLU A 662 14.69 18.49 5.52
C GLU A 662 14.99 18.66 4.02
N SER A 663 15.91 19.57 3.68
CA SER A 663 16.32 19.82 2.28
C SER A 663 16.96 18.57 1.63
N ARG A 664 17.77 17.82 2.38
CA ARG A 664 18.35 16.57 1.89
C ARG A 664 17.28 15.49 1.67
N ASN A 665 16.37 15.31 2.63
CA ASN A 665 15.28 14.34 2.50
C ASN A 665 14.36 14.71 1.34
N PHE A 666 14.07 15.99 1.13
CA PHE A 666 13.35 16.47 -0.04
C PHE A 666 14.08 16.14 -1.35
N ALA A 667 15.41 16.39 -1.42
CA ALA A 667 16.19 16.05 -2.61
C ALA A 667 16.17 14.54 -2.92
N ILE A 668 16.22 13.69 -1.88
CA ILE A 668 16.10 12.23 -2.05
C ILE A 668 14.72 11.87 -2.61
N ARG A 669 13.61 12.37 -2.01
CA ARG A 669 12.25 12.10 -2.50
C ARG A 669 12.04 12.60 -3.93
N LYS A 670 12.56 13.80 -4.25
CA LYS A 670 12.50 14.37 -5.60
C LYS A 670 13.26 13.50 -6.62
N ASN A 671 14.43 12.99 -6.25
CA ASN A 671 15.20 12.10 -7.10
C ASN A 671 14.45 10.77 -7.34
N VAL A 672 13.90 10.15 -6.28
CA VAL A 672 13.08 8.94 -6.40
C VAL A 672 11.91 9.18 -7.36
N LEU A 673 11.21 10.30 -7.22
CA LEU A 673 10.09 10.67 -8.08
C LEU A 673 10.52 10.84 -9.55
N GLN A 674 11.68 11.46 -9.81
CA GLN A 674 12.17 11.65 -11.19
C GLN A 674 12.38 10.32 -11.92
N PHE A 675 12.88 9.30 -11.23
CA PHE A 675 12.99 7.93 -11.78
C PHE A 675 11.61 7.27 -11.93
N ASP A 676 10.74 7.40 -10.92
CA ASP A 676 9.39 6.80 -10.99
C ASP A 676 8.48 7.48 -12.02
N ASP A 677 8.70 8.75 -12.34
CA ASP A 677 7.95 9.46 -13.41
C ASP A 677 8.18 8.80 -14.79
N VAL A 678 9.35 8.20 -15.04
CA VAL A 678 9.61 7.43 -16.26
C VAL A 678 8.74 6.17 -16.26
N MET A 679 8.80 5.40 -15.18
CA MET A 679 7.97 4.20 -15.00
C MET A 679 6.47 4.53 -15.02
N ASN A 680 6.08 5.68 -14.47
CA ASN A 680 4.66 6.07 -14.41
C ASN A 680 4.09 6.32 -15.81
N ARG A 681 4.84 6.93 -16.72
CA ARG A 681 4.40 7.12 -18.12
C ARG A 681 4.20 5.79 -18.84
N GLN A 682 5.10 4.85 -18.63
CA GLN A 682 5.00 3.49 -19.18
C GLN A 682 3.80 2.76 -18.57
N ARG A 683 3.58 2.88 -17.25
CA ARG A 683 2.43 2.33 -16.52
C ARG A 683 1.10 2.87 -17.05
N GLU A 684 1.00 4.17 -17.26
CA GLU A 684 -0.20 4.81 -17.83
C GLU A 684 -0.54 4.26 -19.21
N ILE A 685 0.46 4.00 -20.05
CA ILE A 685 0.26 3.39 -21.39
C ILE A 685 -0.26 1.96 -21.25
N ILE A 686 0.46 1.13 -20.48
CA ILE A 686 0.10 -0.29 -20.31
C ILE A 686 -1.27 -0.46 -19.64
N TYR A 687 -1.53 0.27 -18.55
CA TYR A 687 -2.80 0.16 -17.84
C TYR A 687 -3.96 0.75 -18.66
N GLY A 688 -3.71 1.81 -19.44
CA GLY A 688 -4.70 2.34 -20.37
C GLY A 688 -5.07 1.36 -21.49
N GLN A 689 -4.08 0.68 -22.11
CA GLN A 689 -4.33 -0.37 -23.09
C GLN A 689 -5.05 -1.57 -22.44
N ARG A 690 -4.66 -1.95 -21.23
CA ARG A 690 -5.29 -3.02 -20.48
C ARG A 690 -6.77 -2.73 -20.18
N ASP A 691 -7.09 -1.49 -19.83
CA ASP A 691 -8.46 -1.05 -19.57
C ASP A 691 -9.33 -1.10 -20.83
N GLN A 692 -8.80 -0.70 -22.01
CA GLN A 692 -9.51 -0.84 -23.28
C GLN A 692 -9.88 -2.30 -23.58
N VAL A 693 -8.95 -3.23 -23.32
CA VAL A 693 -9.19 -4.67 -23.47
C VAL A 693 -10.27 -5.17 -22.51
N LEU A 694 -10.26 -4.69 -21.25
CA LEU A 694 -11.25 -5.04 -20.22
C LEU A 694 -12.63 -4.43 -20.49
N ASP A 695 -12.70 -3.27 -21.16
CA ASP A 695 -13.95 -2.60 -21.51
C ASP A 695 -14.70 -3.31 -22.63
N GLY A 696 -14.10 -4.34 -23.24
CA GLY A 696 -14.75 -5.18 -24.25
C GLY A 696 -14.72 -4.58 -25.65
N GLU A 697 -13.74 -3.70 -25.94
CA GLU A 697 -13.49 -3.26 -27.31
C GLU A 697 -13.24 -4.46 -28.24
N ASN A 698 -13.76 -4.41 -29.45
CA ASN A 698 -13.50 -5.45 -30.44
C ASN A 698 -12.02 -5.45 -30.80
N LEU A 699 -11.28 -6.46 -30.31
CA LEU A 699 -9.85 -6.59 -30.51
C LEU A 699 -9.44 -7.02 -31.91
N ARG A 700 -10.39 -7.45 -32.76
CA ARG A 700 -10.10 -8.02 -34.11
C ARG A 700 -9.20 -7.12 -34.93
N GLU A 701 -9.52 -5.84 -35.05
CA GLU A 701 -8.71 -4.90 -35.84
C GLU A 701 -7.31 -4.70 -35.23
N THR A 702 -7.26 -4.66 -33.89
CA THR A 702 -6.00 -4.54 -33.15
C THR A 702 -5.11 -5.78 -33.37
N ILE A 703 -5.69 -6.99 -33.33
CA ILE A 703 -4.96 -8.24 -33.58
C ILE A 703 -4.46 -8.32 -35.02
N LEU A 704 -5.32 -8.00 -36.02
CA LEU A 704 -4.89 -7.96 -37.42
C LEU A 704 -3.73 -6.98 -37.68
N LYS A 705 -3.76 -5.84 -36.99
CA LYS A 705 -2.63 -4.89 -37.00
C LYS A 705 -1.41 -5.49 -36.35
N MET A 706 -1.53 -6.18 -35.20
CA MET A 706 -0.41 -6.88 -34.56
C MET A 706 0.19 -7.94 -35.48
N VAL A 707 -0.62 -8.74 -36.17
CA VAL A 707 -0.16 -9.71 -37.18
C VAL A 707 0.68 -9.01 -38.26
N THR A 708 0.17 -7.91 -38.80
CA THR A 708 0.89 -7.10 -39.80
C THR A 708 2.20 -6.56 -39.26
N ASP A 709 2.20 -5.98 -38.07
CA ASP A 709 3.38 -5.38 -37.44
C ASP A 709 4.45 -6.44 -37.14
N VAL A 710 4.08 -7.62 -36.61
CA VAL A 710 5.01 -8.71 -36.26
C VAL A 710 5.69 -9.27 -37.51
N ILE A 711 4.92 -9.57 -38.57
CA ILE A 711 5.46 -10.10 -39.81
C ILE A 711 6.35 -9.04 -40.48
N THR A 712 5.91 -7.78 -40.53
CA THR A 712 6.71 -6.69 -41.07
C THR A 712 8.02 -6.51 -40.33
N SER A 713 7.99 -6.61 -38.99
CA SER A 713 9.20 -6.50 -38.16
C SER A 713 10.15 -7.67 -38.40
N ALA A 714 9.65 -8.90 -38.51
CA ALA A 714 10.47 -10.08 -38.85
C ALA A 714 11.15 -9.93 -40.22
N VAL A 715 10.38 -9.56 -41.27
CA VAL A 715 10.95 -9.33 -42.60
C VAL A 715 12.00 -8.21 -42.59
N ASN A 716 11.75 -7.12 -41.86
CA ASN A 716 12.70 -6.00 -41.75
C ASN A 716 13.96 -6.39 -40.99
N LEU A 717 13.87 -7.24 -39.97
CA LEU A 717 15.03 -7.71 -39.20
C LEU A 717 15.95 -8.58 -40.02
N TYR A 718 15.39 -9.58 -40.69
CA TYR A 718 16.17 -10.58 -41.43
C TYR A 718 16.56 -10.11 -42.83
N LEU A 719 15.83 -9.19 -43.47
CA LEU A 719 16.09 -8.59 -44.76
C LEU A 719 16.41 -7.08 -44.61
N SER A 720 17.33 -6.75 -43.69
CA SER A 720 17.65 -5.37 -43.33
C SER A 720 18.53 -4.65 -44.35
N SER A 721 19.30 -5.38 -45.14
CA SER A 721 20.21 -4.82 -46.15
C SER A 721 19.48 -4.41 -47.44
N GLU A 722 19.97 -3.33 -48.11
CA GLU A 722 19.56 -2.99 -49.46
C GLU A 722 20.13 -4.00 -50.49
N ASP A 723 21.23 -4.66 -50.15
CA ASP A 723 21.86 -5.68 -50.94
C ASP A 723 21.31 -7.07 -50.62
N LYS A 724 20.73 -7.74 -51.63
CA LYS A 724 20.05 -9.04 -51.47
C LYS A 724 20.98 -10.16 -51.03
N GLU A 725 22.31 -10.07 -51.40
CA GLU A 725 23.29 -11.07 -50.98
C GLU A 725 23.46 -11.17 -49.46
N HIS A 726 23.04 -10.12 -48.74
CA HIS A 726 23.11 -10.07 -47.26
C HIS A 726 21.77 -10.40 -46.61
N TRP A 727 20.74 -10.82 -47.34
CA TRP A 727 19.45 -11.24 -46.79
C TRP A 727 19.59 -12.61 -46.11
N ASN A 728 19.10 -12.69 -44.89
CA ASN A 728 19.11 -13.92 -44.09
C ASN A 728 17.76 -14.63 -44.20
N LEU A 729 17.47 -15.25 -45.34
CA LEU A 729 16.24 -16.00 -45.57
C LEU A 729 16.12 -17.25 -44.66
N ASP A 730 17.25 -17.90 -44.34
CA ASP A 730 17.27 -19.06 -43.47
C ASP A 730 16.87 -18.66 -42.02
N GLY A 731 17.36 -17.52 -41.53
CA GLY A 731 16.97 -16.97 -40.26
C GLY A 731 15.48 -16.59 -40.19
N LEU A 732 14.97 -15.98 -41.30
CA LEU A 732 13.52 -15.69 -41.37
C LEU A 732 12.69 -16.98 -41.38
N ARG A 733 13.16 -18.02 -42.12
CA ARG A 733 12.53 -19.35 -42.12
C ARG A 733 12.46 -19.96 -40.75
N GLU A 734 13.57 -20.02 -40.02
CA GLU A 734 13.61 -20.55 -38.66
C GLU A 734 12.69 -19.76 -37.67
N HIS A 735 12.65 -18.45 -37.81
CA HIS A 735 11.82 -17.57 -36.99
C HIS A 735 10.32 -17.79 -37.20
N LEU A 736 9.87 -18.04 -38.42
CA LEU A 736 8.46 -18.20 -38.79
C LEU A 736 7.99 -19.67 -38.69
N ARG A 737 8.92 -20.63 -38.60
CA ARG A 737 8.61 -22.07 -38.45
C ARG A 737 7.81 -22.35 -37.19
N ASP A 738 7.01 -23.40 -37.23
CA ASP A 738 6.21 -23.98 -36.09
C ASP A 738 5.02 -23.16 -35.62
N TRP A 739 4.98 -21.86 -35.84
CA TRP A 739 3.84 -21.05 -35.42
C TRP A 739 3.11 -20.37 -36.57
N PHE A 740 3.81 -20.10 -37.67
CA PHE A 740 3.27 -19.36 -38.81
C PHE A 740 3.30 -20.18 -40.11
N LEU A 741 4.43 -20.78 -40.45
CA LEU A 741 4.63 -21.56 -41.66
C LEU A 741 4.79 -23.04 -41.33
N ASP A 742 4.06 -23.92 -42.07
CA ASP A 742 4.32 -25.33 -42.15
C ASP A 742 5.31 -25.65 -43.31
N GLU A 743 5.79 -26.87 -43.42
CA GLU A 743 6.78 -27.30 -44.45
C GLU A 743 6.35 -26.99 -45.87
N ASP A 744 5.05 -27.05 -46.18
CA ASP A 744 4.56 -26.79 -47.54
C ASP A 744 4.50 -25.27 -47.82
N LYS A 745 4.12 -24.47 -46.83
CA LYS A 745 4.12 -23.02 -46.92
C LYS A 745 5.51 -22.41 -46.85
N GLU A 746 6.45 -23.01 -46.16
CA GLU A 746 7.85 -22.67 -46.17
C GLU A 746 8.43 -22.74 -47.62
N LYS A 747 8.11 -23.84 -48.31
CA LYS A 747 8.51 -24.00 -49.71
C LYS A 747 7.86 -23.00 -50.64
N GLU A 748 6.58 -22.69 -50.39
CA GLU A 748 5.84 -21.73 -51.23
C GLU A 748 6.34 -20.29 -51.08
N PHE A 749 6.69 -19.84 -49.87
CA PHE A 749 7.00 -18.42 -49.61
C PHE A 749 8.48 -18.12 -49.46
N LEU A 750 9.33 -19.12 -49.13
CA LEU A 750 10.74 -18.88 -48.78
C LEU A 750 11.74 -19.76 -49.54
N GLU A 751 11.32 -20.63 -50.48
CA GLU A 751 12.20 -21.32 -51.40
C GLU A 751 12.07 -20.70 -52.79
N PHE A 752 13.17 -20.12 -53.29
CA PHE A 752 13.22 -19.43 -54.56
C PHE A 752 14.31 -20.05 -55.44
N SER A 753 14.07 -20.15 -56.76
CA SER A 753 15.12 -20.36 -57.73
C SER A 753 16.01 -19.11 -57.86
N ASP A 754 17.21 -19.25 -58.41
CA ASP A 754 18.14 -18.12 -58.56
C ASP A 754 17.51 -16.96 -59.38
N GLU A 755 16.71 -17.24 -60.41
CA GLU A 755 16.02 -16.24 -61.24
C GLU A 755 14.87 -15.52 -60.44
N GLU A 756 14.14 -16.26 -59.64
CA GLU A 756 13.08 -15.72 -58.75
C GLU A 756 13.66 -14.86 -57.64
N PHE A 757 14.78 -15.28 -57.05
CA PHE A 757 15.49 -14.52 -56.01
C PHE A 757 16.02 -13.19 -56.52
N GLU A 758 16.61 -13.17 -57.77
CA GLU A 758 17.06 -11.92 -58.37
C GLU A 758 15.92 -10.92 -58.61
N SER A 759 14.72 -11.40 -58.92
CA SER A 759 13.54 -10.55 -59.15
C SER A 759 12.72 -10.22 -57.87
N LEU A 760 13.01 -10.88 -56.73
CA LEU A 760 12.28 -10.74 -55.50
C LEU A 760 12.41 -9.33 -54.90
N GLU A 761 11.31 -8.65 -54.66
CA GLU A 761 11.26 -7.38 -53.93
C GLU A 761 10.86 -7.65 -52.46
N LYS A 762 11.55 -7.00 -51.52
CA LYS A 762 11.29 -7.12 -50.07
C LYS A 762 9.84 -6.80 -49.73
N ASP A 763 9.30 -5.74 -50.32
CA ASP A 763 7.91 -5.31 -50.07
C ASP A 763 6.90 -6.31 -50.63
N TYR A 764 7.22 -6.98 -51.73
CA TYR A 764 6.37 -8.03 -52.30
C TYR A 764 6.26 -9.23 -51.32
N LEU A 765 7.42 -9.74 -50.89
CA LEU A 765 7.47 -10.85 -49.92
C LEU A 765 6.76 -10.50 -48.62
N ARG A 766 7.02 -9.30 -48.06
CA ARG A 766 6.33 -8.81 -46.87
C ARG A 766 4.81 -8.84 -47.05
N ASN A 767 4.30 -8.29 -48.13
CA ASN A 767 2.86 -8.21 -48.40
C ASN A 767 2.23 -9.59 -48.56
N GLN A 768 2.90 -10.53 -49.23
CA GLN A 768 2.42 -11.92 -49.35
C GLN A 768 2.34 -12.62 -47.96
N LEU A 769 3.38 -12.48 -47.13
CA LEU A 769 3.36 -13.06 -45.77
C LEU A 769 2.30 -12.39 -44.89
N VAL A 770 2.12 -11.08 -44.99
CA VAL A 770 1.07 -10.38 -44.24
C VAL A 770 -0.33 -10.84 -44.66
N GLU A 771 -0.61 -10.95 -45.97
CA GLU A 771 -1.89 -11.44 -46.47
C GLU A 771 -2.16 -12.88 -46.00
N TYR A 772 -1.15 -13.74 -46.03
CA TYR A 772 -1.25 -15.10 -45.53
C TYR A 772 -1.54 -15.12 -44.01
N GLY A 773 -0.86 -14.28 -43.23
CA GLY A 773 -1.08 -14.19 -41.78
C GLY A 773 -2.48 -13.72 -41.43
N GLN A 774 -2.99 -12.73 -42.12
CA GLN A 774 -4.38 -12.26 -41.92
C GLN A 774 -5.40 -13.35 -42.29
N LYS A 775 -5.19 -14.03 -43.41
CA LYS A 775 -6.01 -15.16 -43.85
C LYS A 775 -5.97 -16.31 -42.83
N LEU A 776 -4.83 -16.63 -42.27
CA LEU A 776 -4.64 -17.66 -41.26
C LEU A 776 -5.42 -17.34 -39.98
N TYR A 777 -5.42 -16.09 -39.56
CA TYR A 777 -6.22 -15.62 -38.44
C TYR A 777 -7.72 -15.71 -38.74
N GLU A 778 -8.18 -15.31 -39.93
CA GLU A 778 -9.58 -15.43 -40.35
C GLU A 778 -10.04 -16.89 -40.43
N GLU A 779 -9.20 -17.81 -40.90
CA GLU A 779 -9.47 -19.24 -40.87
C GLU A 779 -9.66 -19.72 -39.43
N ASN A 780 -8.79 -19.31 -38.49
CA ASN A 780 -8.89 -19.65 -37.09
C ASN A 780 -10.20 -19.15 -36.43
N GLU A 781 -10.70 -17.95 -36.85
CA GLU A 781 -12.02 -17.46 -36.39
C GLU A 781 -13.16 -18.42 -36.79
N THR A 782 -13.06 -19.16 -37.89
CA THR A 782 -14.10 -20.10 -38.33
C THR A 782 -14.04 -21.45 -37.62
N LEU A 783 -12.89 -21.80 -37.02
CA LEU A 783 -12.68 -23.11 -36.38
C LEU A 783 -13.36 -23.24 -35.01
N ILE A 784 -13.58 -22.15 -34.32
CA ILE A 784 -14.14 -22.09 -32.96
C ILE A 784 -15.25 -21.03 -32.88
N PRO A 785 -16.18 -21.14 -31.90
CA PRO A 785 -17.23 -20.12 -31.71
C PRO A 785 -16.65 -18.73 -31.52
N GLU A 786 -17.30 -17.71 -32.08
CA GLU A 786 -16.85 -16.31 -32.04
C GLU A 786 -16.62 -15.80 -30.61
N GLU A 787 -17.54 -16.07 -29.68
CA GLU A 787 -17.39 -15.70 -28.26
C GLU A 787 -16.14 -16.32 -27.65
N THR A 788 -15.83 -17.57 -27.96
CA THR A 788 -14.63 -18.24 -27.48
C THR A 788 -13.36 -17.63 -28.07
N MET A 789 -13.39 -17.22 -29.35
CA MET A 789 -12.26 -16.56 -29.99
C MET A 789 -11.98 -15.20 -29.31
N ARG A 790 -13.02 -14.38 -29.09
CA ARG A 790 -12.87 -13.07 -28.40
C ARG A 790 -12.32 -13.25 -26.97
N GLU A 791 -12.77 -14.30 -26.27
CA GLU A 791 -12.26 -14.60 -24.92
C GLU A 791 -10.79 -15.04 -24.96
N ILE A 792 -10.37 -15.88 -25.92
CA ILE A 792 -8.99 -16.27 -26.11
C ILE A 792 -8.10 -15.05 -26.37
N GLU A 793 -8.51 -14.19 -27.31
CA GLU A 793 -7.78 -12.95 -27.61
C GLU A 793 -7.57 -12.09 -26.38
N ARG A 794 -8.64 -11.87 -25.62
CA ARG A 794 -8.58 -11.06 -24.40
C ARG A 794 -7.67 -11.67 -23.33
N VAL A 795 -7.83 -12.95 -23.01
CA VAL A 795 -7.08 -13.63 -21.95
C VAL A 795 -5.60 -13.73 -22.29
N TYR A 796 -5.25 -14.13 -23.53
CA TYR A 796 -3.84 -14.26 -23.89
C TYR A 796 -3.14 -12.92 -24.04
N LEU A 797 -3.82 -11.90 -24.55
CA LEU A 797 -3.25 -10.56 -24.60
C LEU A 797 -2.97 -10.02 -23.19
N LEU A 798 -3.95 -10.13 -22.26
CA LEU A 798 -3.77 -9.70 -20.88
C LEU A 798 -2.67 -10.49 -20.18
N LYS A 799 -2.60 -11.81 -20.37
CA LYS A 799 -1.57 -12.67 -19.76
C LYS A 799 -0.17 -12.29 -20.25
N ASN A 800 0.01 -12.02 -21.52
CA ASN A 800 1.29 -11.59 -22.07
C ASN A 800 1.67 -10.20 -21.58
N VAL A 801 0.72 -9.26 -21.58
CA VAL A 801 0.93 -7.92 -21.02
C VAL A 801 1.39 -8.00 -19.57
N ASP A 802 0.68 -8.76 -18.72
CA ASP A 802 1.01 -8.89 -17.30
C ASP A 802 2.39 -9.51 -17.08
N ARG A 803 2.72 -10.60 -17.82
CA ARG A 803 4.02 -11.27 -17.73
C ARG A 803 5.17 -10.35 -18.10
N TYR A 804 5.12 -9.76 -19.29
CA TYR A 804 6.20 -8.90 -19.79
C TYR A 804 6.32 -7.60 -18.99
N TRP A 805 5.20 -7.05 -18.51
CA TRP A 805 5.21 -5.87 -17.65
C TRP A 805 5.89 -6.14 -16.30
N MET A 806 5.64 -7.30 -15.68
CA MET A 806 6.33 -7.70 -14.44
C MET A 806 7.84 -7.87 -14.66
N ASP A 807 8.25 -8.52 -15.76
CA ASP A 807 9.67 -8.68 -16.11
C ASP A 807 10.32 -7.32 -16.40
N HIS A 808 9.61 -6.41 -17.04
CA HIS A 808 10.07 -5.05 -17.32
C HIS A 808 10.25 -4.20 -16.06
N ILE A 809 9.35 -4.31 -15.07
CA ILE A 809 9.52 -3.63 -13.77
C ILE A 809 10.84 -4.04 -13.12
N ASP A 810 11.15 -5.34 -13.09
CA ASP A 810 12.38 -5.86 -12.50
C ASP A 810 13.62 -5.39 -13.30
N ALA A 811 13.57 -5.45 -14.65
CA ALA A 811 14.66 -4.98 -15.50
C ALA A 811 14.94 -3.48 -15.36
N MET A 812 13.90 -2.65 -15.22
CA MET A 812 14.02 -1.22 -14.98
C MET A 812 14.59 -0.92 -13.58
N GLU A 813 14.30 -1.73 -12.57
CA GLU A 813 14.91 -1.57 -11.25
C GLU A 813 16.41 -1.93 -11.28
N GLU A 814 16.82 -2.96 -12.06
CA GLU A 814 18.22 -3.29 -12.28
C GLU A 814 18.95 -2.17 -13.05
N LEU A 815 18.32 -1.63 -14.10
CA LEU A 815 18.86 -0.48 -14.82
C LEU A 815 19.11 0.71 -13.90
N LYS A 816 18.16 1.03 -13.03
CA LYS A 816 18.26 2.13 -12.06
C LYS A 816 19.44 1.98 -11.11
N ARG A 817 19.81 0.75 -10.74
CA ARG A 817 20.99 0.46 -9.90
C ARG A 817 22.28 0.77 -10.65
N GLY A 818 22.39 0.37 -11.92
CA GLY A 818 23.59 0.53 -12.77
C GLY A 818 23.79 1.95 -13.28
N ILE A 819 22.71 2.65 -13.63
CA ILE A 819 22.77 3.93 -14.34
C ILE A 819 23.45 5.06 -13.55
N ARG A 820 23.44 4.98 -12.21
CA ARG A 820 24.11 5.98 -11.34
C ARG A 820 25.60 6.07 -11.56
N LEU A 821 26.24 5.00 -12.04
CA LEU A 821 27.67 4.98 -12.34
C LEU A 821 28.02 5.87 -13.53
N ARG A 822 27.09 6.15 -14.44
CA ARG A 822 27.28 7.04 -15.59
C ARG A 822 27.45 8.52 -15.21
N ALA A 823 27.06 8.90 -13.99
CA ALA A 823 27.32 10.24 -13.46
C ALA A 823 28.81 10.58 -13.45
N TYR A 824 29.72 9.58 -13.32
CA TYR A 824 31.16 9.78 -13.43
C TYR A 824 31.60 10.21 -14.84
N GLY A 825 30.82 9.86 -15.90
CA GLY A 825 31.00 10.29 -17.27
C GLY A 825 30.38 11.66 -17.60
N GLN A 826 29.90 12.41 -16.60
CA GLN A 826 29.17 13.69 -16.73
C GLN A 826 27.82 13.58 -17.47
N HIS A 827 27.25 12.39 -17.56
CA HIS A 827 25.89 12.17 -18.07
C HIS A 827 24.87 12.33 -16.94
N ASP A 828 23.71 12.91 -17.22
CA ASP A 828 22.61 12.97 -16.25
C ASP A 828 21.95 11.57 -16.12
N PRO A 829 22.05 10.91 -14.96
CA PRO A 829 21.52 9.55 -14.79
C PRO A 829 20.01 9.43 -15.08
N VAL A 830 19.22 10.50 -14.88
CA VAL A 830 17.78 10.46 -15.15
C VAL A 830 17.50 10.49 -16.64
N VAL A 831 18.30 11.24 -17.40
CA VAL A 831 18.17 11.31 -18.87
C VAL A 831 18.55 9.96 -19.48
N GLU A 832 19.69 9.39 -19.07
CA GLU A 832 20.15 8.06 -19.53
C GLU A 832 19.12 6.97 -19.18
N TYR A 833 18.61 6.97 -17.96
CA TYR A 833 17.56 6.05 -17.52
C TYR A 833 16.29 6.15 -18.38
N ARG A 834 15.93 7.37 -18.78
CA ARG A 834 14.78 7.59 -19.66
C ARG A 834 15.02 7.04 -21.06
N MET A 835 16.21 7.23 -21.63
CA MET A 835 16.55 6.77 -22.98
C MET A 835 16.58 5.24 -23.03
N GLU A 836 17.38 4.59 -22.18
CA GLU A 836 17.45 3.13 -22.13
C GLU A 836 16.13 2.48 -21.73
N GLY A 837 15.42 3.08 -20.76
CA GLY A 837 14.10 2.60 -20.36
C GLY A 837 13.04 2.73 -21.45
N PHE A 838 13.19 3.67 -22.39
CA PHE A 838 12.34 3.76 -23.57
C PHE A 838 12.62 2.62 -24.56
N ASP A 839 13.89 2.36 -24.84
CA ASP A 839 14.30 1.26 -25.73
C ASP A 839 13.83 -0.11 -25.18
N MET A 840 14.04 -0.35 -23.86
CA MET A 840 13.56 -1.56 -23.19
C MET A 840 12.03 -1.69 -23.22
N PHE A 841 11.30 -0.57 -23.12
CA PHE A 841 9.84 -0.56 -23.20
C PHE A 841 9.36 -0.92 -24.60
N ASP A 842 9.99 -0.39 -25.64
CA ASP A 842 9.65 -0.72 -27.03
C ASP A 842 9.94 -2.19 -27.35
N GLU A 843 11.03 -2.76 -26.86
CA GLU A 843 11.33 -4.19 -26.96
C GLU A 843 10.26 -5.05 -26.24
N MET A 844 9.83 -4.63 -25.07
CA MET A 844 8.75 -5.28 -24.32
C MET A 844 7.43 -5.28 -25.12
N ILE A 845 7.04 -4.14 -25.70
CA ILE A 845 5.83 -4.04 -26.52
C ILE A 845 5.92 -4.92 -27.76
N ALA A 846 7.09 -4.97 -28.40
CA ALA A 846 7.33 -5.86 -29.55
C ALA A 846 7.16 -7.34 -29.14
N SER A 847 7.74 -7.76 -28.02
CA SER A 847 7.63 -9.12 -27.49
C SER A 847 6.18 -9.49 -27.13
N ILE A 848 5.41 -8.56 -26.52
CA ILE A 848 3.97 -8.77 -26.23
C ILE A 848 3.20 -9.05 -27.52
N ARG A 849 3.44 -8.24 -28.56
CA ARG A 849 2.77 -8.42 -29.87
C ARG A 849 3.13 -9.76 -30.49
N GLU A 850 4.41 -10.09 -30.53
CA GLU A 850 4.92 -11.32 -31.13
C GLU A 850 4.34 -12.56 -30.43
N ASP A 851 4.45 -12.67 -29.12
CA ASP A 851 3.94 -13.82 -28.37
C ASP A 851 2.41 -13.92 -28.44
N THR A 852 1.71 -12.77 -28.48
CA THR A 852 0.25 -12.78 -28.62
C THR A 852 -0.15 -13.32 -29.99
N VAL A 853 0.48 -12.86 -31.07
CA VAL A 853 0.23 -13.36 -32.43
C VAL A 853 0.55 -14.85 -32.54
N LYS A 854 1.71 -15.29 -32.05
CA LYS A 854 2.09 -16.72 -32.03
C LYS A 854 1.02 -17.58 -31.35
N MET A 855 0.54 -17.16 -30.18
CA MET A 855 -0.49 -17.90 -29.44
C MET A 855 -1.83 -17.92 -30.18
N LEU A 856 -2.27 -16.80 -30.73
CA LEU A 856 -3.56 -16.66 -31.42
C LEU A 856 -3.59 -17.41 -32.77
N LEU A 857 -2.46 -17.62 -33.44
CA LEU A 857 -2.39 -18.42 -34.64
C LEU A 857 -2.34 -19.93 -34.38
N VAL A 858 -1.85 -20.36 -33.22
CA VAL A 858 -1.64 -21.79 -32.88
C VAL A 858 -2.77 -22.38 -32.02
N ILE A 859 -3.23 -21.63 -31.01
CA ILE A 859 -4.15 -22.17 -29.97
C ILE A 859 -5.53 -22.54 -30.51
N PRO A 860 -6.19 -21.72 -31.36
CA PRO A 860 -7.51 -22.08 -31.88
C PRO A 860 -7.52 -23.42 -32.64
N ARG A 861 -6.47 -23.68 -33.44
CA ARG A 861 -6.29 -24.96 -34.14
C ARG A 861 -6.17 -26.14 -33.18
N LYS A 862 -5.34 -26.00 -32.14
CA LYS A 862 -5.17 -27.04 -31.12
C LYS A 862 -6.45 -27.31 -30.33
N ILE A 863 -7.25 -26.31 -30.08
CA ILE A 863 -8.56 -26.44 -29.41
C ILE A 863 -9.52 -27.17 -30.36
N HIS A 864 -9.57 -26.78 -31.61
CA HIS A 864 -10.40 -27.44 -32.62
C HIS A 864 -10.04 -28.94 -32.77
N GLU A 865 -8.77 -29.23 -32.96
CA GLU A 865 -8.28 -30.62 -33.06
C GLU A 865 -8.70 -31.48 -31.85
N LYS A 866 -8.51 -30.96 -30.65
CA LYS A 866 -8.92 -31.69 -29.43
C LYS A 866 -10.42 -31.86 -29.31
N THR A 867 -11.17 -30.86 -29.72
CA THR A 867 -12.64 -30.91 -29.70
C THR A 867 -13.14 -32.00 -30.68
N GLU A 868 -12.55 -32.07 -31.86
CA GLU A 868 -12.87 -33.07 -32.87
C GLU A 868 -12.44 -34.50 -32.41
N GLU A 869 -11.29 -34.60 -31.77
CA GLU A 869 -10.84 -35.88 -31.17
C GLU A 869 -11.81 -36.35 -30.06
N GLN A 870 -12.23 -35.46 -29.20
CA GLN A 870 -13.21 -35.76 -28.16
C GLN A 870 -14.59 -36.11 -28.74
N LYS A 871 -15.05 -35.43 -29.80
CA LYS A 871 -16.27 -35.82 -30.51
C LYS A 871 -16.17 -37.23 -31.08
N LYS A 872 -15.05 -37.59 -31.75
CA LYS A 872 -14.79 -38.92 -32.30
C LYS A 872 -14.78 -39.99 -31.21
N LEU A 873 -14.13 -39.70 -30.07
CA LEU A 873 -14.13 -40.63 -28.92
C LEU A 873 -15.51 -40.81 -28.31
N ARG A 874 -16.32 -39.74 -28.23
CA ARG A 874 -17.70 -39.77 -27.74
C ARG A 874 -18.60 -40.56 -28.69
N GLU A 875 -18.47 -40.36 -29.99
CA GLU A 875 -19.21 -41.19 -30.99
C GLU A 875 -18.83 -42.68 -30.92
N LEU A 876 -17.54 -42.94 -30.76
CA LEU A 876 -17.06 -44.34 -30.60
C LEU A 876 -17.60 -45.00 -29.30
N ALA A 877 -17.64 -44.21 -28.21
CA ALA A 877 -18.23 -44.65 -26.95
C ALA A 877 -19.74 -44.91 -27.06
N LEU A 878 -20.47 -44.04 -27.76
CA LEU A 878 -21.90 -44.21 -28.03
C LEU A 878 -22.19 -45.41 -28.91
N LYS A 879 -21.38 -45.63 -29.96
CA LYS A 879 -21.46 -46.84 -30.79
C LYS A 879 -21.24 -48.12 -29.97
N ARG A 880 -20.20 -48.15 -29.14
CA ARG A 880 -19.92 -49.30 -28.24
C ARG A 880 -21.02 -49.52 -27.22
N ALA A 881 -21.60 -48.45 -26.67
CA ALA A 881 -22.73 -48.54 -25.76
C ALA A 881 -24.00 -49.02 -26.47
N ALA A 882 -24.24 -48.59 -27.71
CA ALA A 882 -25.36 -49.10 -28.54
C ALA A 882 -25.20 -50.59 -28.89
N GLU A 883 -23.98 -51.04 -29.29
CA GLU A 883 -23.64 -52.45 -29.53
C GLU A 883 -23.76 -53.28 -28.24
N GLY A 884 -23.37 -52.70 -27.09
CA GLY A 884 -23.56 -53.39 -25.80
C GLY A 884 -25.04 -53.55 -25.43
N ARG A 885 -25.86 -52.51 -25.67
CA ARG A 885 -27.31 -52.58 -25.46
C ARG A 885 -27.96 -53.56 -26.40
N ALA A 886 -27.55 -53.59 -27.68
CA ALA A 886 -28.06 -54.58 -28.66
C ALA A 886 -27.68 -56.01 -28.26
N ARG A 887 -26.47 -56.26 -27.79
CA ARG A 887 -26.03 -57.57 -27.24
C ARG A 887 -26.82 -57.92 -25.98
N ALA A 888 -27.01 -57.00 -25.05
CA ALA A 888 -27.81 -57.21 -23.85
C ALA A 888 -29.28 -57.50 -24.19
N ALA A 889 -29.86 -56.80 -25.16
CA ALA A 889 -31.20 -57.09 -25.65
C ALA A 889 -31.32 -58.45 -26.35
N ALA A 890 -30.33 -58.83 -27.17
CA ALA A 890 -30.26 -60.18 -27.77
C ALA A 890 -30.11 -61.30 -26.72
N TYR A 891 -29.28 -61.07 -25.67
CA TYR A 891 -29.16 -61.95 -24.53
C TYR A 891 -30.48 -62.04 -23.74
N ALA A 892 -31.14 -60.95 -23.48
CA ALA A 892 -32.45 -60.94 -22.81
C ALA A 892 -33.55 -61.60 -23.65
N GLN A 893 -33.53 -61.47 -24.99
CA GLN A 893 -34.41 -62.20 -25.89
C GLN A 893 -34.10 -63.71 -25.92
N ALA A 894 -32.83 -64.06 -25.94
CA ALA A 894 -32.41 -65.45 -25.84
C ALA A 894 -32.76 -66.09 -24.49
N ALA A 895 -32.61 -65.38 -23.40
CA ALA A 895 -33.01 -65.84 -22.05
C ALA A 895 -34.56 -65.92 -21.93
N ALA A 896 -35.29 -64.96 -22.51
CA ALA A 896 -36.79 -65.07 -22.59
C ALA A 896 -37.28 -66.19 -23.46
N MET A 897 -36.56 -66.55 -24.54
CA MET A 897 -36.85 -67.69 -25.35
C MET A 897 -36.52 -69.07 -24.63
N ALA A 898 -35.41 -69.09 -23.88
CA ALA A 898 -35.04 -70.16 -23.03
C ALA A 898 -36.05 -70.42 -21.90
N ALA A 899 -36.45 -69.34 -21.21
CA ALA A 899 -37.49 -69.34 -20.17
C ALA A 899 -38.89 -69.76 -20.72
N LYS A 900 -39.17 -69.39 -21.97
CA LYS A 900 -40.41 -69.84 -22.64
C LYS A 900 -40.34 -71.31 -23.03
N ALA A 901 -39.17 -71.83 -23.36
CA ALA A 901 -38.98 -73.23 -23.59
C ALA A 901 -39.06 -74.09 -22.32
N GLU A 902 -38.56 -73.59 -21.18
CA GLU A 902 -38.71 -74.22 -19.84
C GLU A 902 -40.15 -74.07 -19.28
N SER A 903 -40.93 -72.99 -19.62
CA SER A 903 -42.33 -72.83 -19.19
C SER A 903 -43.31 -73.68 -19.93
N ASP A 904 -42.97 -74.19 -21.14
CA ASP A 904 -43.77 -75.16 -21.88
C ASP A 904 -43.58 -76.66 -21.35
N GLU A 905 -42.53 -76.87 -20.51
CA GLU A 905 -42.34 -78.14 -19.79
C GLU A 905 -42.91 -78.19 -18.36
N LEU A 906 -43.30 -77.04 -17.80
CA LEU A 906 -43.80 -76.88 -16.42
C LEU A 906 -45.24 -76.24 -16.35
N SER A 907 -46.09 -76.49 -17.27
CA SER A 907 -47.50 -76.17 -17.12
C SER A 907 -48.25 -77.24 -16.30
N ALA A 908 -48.03 -77.30 -15.04
CA ALA A 908 -48.88 -77.73 -13.96
C ALA A 908 -48.39 -77.18 -12.63
N VAL A 909 -49.26 -76.42 -12.01
CA VAL A 909 -49.34 -76.02 -10.61
C VAL A 909 -49.15 -74.58 -10.32
N ASN A 910 -50.34 -73.98 -10.03
CA ASN A 910 -50.69 -72.88 -9.10
C ASN A 910 -50.30 -71.40 -9.35
N GLU A 911 -51.43 -70.63 -9.47
CA GLU A 911 -51.63 -69.24 -9.22
C GLU A 911 -51.09 -68.83 -7.84
N ASP A 912 -50.43 -67.67 -7.75
CA ASP A 912 -50.87 -66.63 -6.89
C ASP A 912 -49.86 -65.36 -6.92
N ASP A 913 -50.46 -64.25 -7.04
CA ASP A 913 -50.09 -62.85 -6.71
C ASP A 913 -48.62 -62.36 -6.63
N SER A 914 -48.23 -61.48 -7.53
CA SER A 914 -47.61 -60.18 -7.15
C SER A 914 -47.35 -59.27 -8.38
N GLU A 915 -47.68 -58.00 -8.22
CA GLU A 915 -47.61 -56.93 -9.17
C GLU A 915 -46.23 -56.63 -9.76
N PRO A 916 -46.12 -56.06 -10.99
CA PRO A 916 -44.84 -55.65 -11.59
C PRO A 916 -44.45 -54.26 -11.12
N MET A 917 -43.26 -54.16 -10.51
CA MET A 917 -42.58 -52.86 -10.34
C MET A 917 -42.00 -52.40 -11.69
N SER A 918 -42.51 -51.31 -12.17
CA SER A 918 -41.94 -50.50 -13.25
C SER A 918 -40.71 -49.75 -12.73
N ALA A 919 -39.56 -49.95 -13.31
CA ALA A 919 -38.38 -49.14 -13.12
C ALA A 919 -38.11 -48.38 -14.41
N ASP A 920 -38.74 -47.20 -14.52
CA ASP A 920 -38.30 -46.19 -15.46
C ASP A 920 -37.06 -45.51 -14.89
N LEU A 921 -35.91 -45.70 -15.47
CA LEU A 921 -34.68 -44.98 -15.27
C LEU A 921 -34.52 -44.00 -16.45
N GLU A 922 -35.13 -42.85 -16.32
CA GLU A 922 -34.80 -41.70 -17.15
C GLU A 922 -33.41 -41.18 -16.64
N VAL A 923 -32.43 -41.28 -17.49
CA VAL A 923 -31.16 -40.60 -17.33
C VAL A 923 -31.21 -39.32 -18.12
N GLU A 924 -31.60 -38.23 -17.46
CA GLU A 924 -31.37 -36.91 -17.98
C GLU A 924 -29.88 -36.59 -18.01
N VAL A 925 -29.36 -36.36 -19.19
CA VAL A 925 -27.99 -35.86 -19.39
C VAL A 925 -28.12 -34.35 -19.63
N GLU A 926 -28.06 -33.59 -18.53
CA GLU A 926 -27.79 -32.17 -18.61
C GLU A 926 -26.32 -31.95 -18.99
N THR A 927 -26.10 -31.51 -20.20
CA THR A 927 -24.84 -30.93 -20.62
C THR A 927 -24.80 -29.50 -20.08
N THR A 928 -24.12 -29.27 -18.98
CA THR A 928 -23.92 -27.92 -18.45
C THR A 928 -22.65 -27.30 -19.02
N ASP A 929 -22.71 -25.99 -19.29
CA ASP A 929 -21.60 -25.10 -19.69
C ASP A 929 -20.34 -25.15 -18.77
N LYS A 930 -20.41 -25.90 -17.67
CA LYS A 930 -19.29 -26.16 -16.74
C LYS A 930 -18.14 -26.99 -17.33
N ASP A 931 -18.38 -27.78 -18.34
CA ASP A 931 -17.34 -28.62 -18.95
C ASP A 931 -16.42 -27.84 -19.88
N VAL A 932 -16.89 -26.73 -20.47
CA VAL A 932 -16.08 -25.82 -21.29
C VAL A 932 -15.22 -24.92 -20.41
N GLN A 933 -15.74 -24.50 -19.26
CA GLN A 933 -14.98 -23.77 -18.24
C GLN A 933 -13.90 -24.65 -17.59
N ASN A 934 -14.16 -25.92 -17.32
CA ASN A 934 -13.17 -26.87 -16.77
C ASN A 934 -12.00 -27.18 -17.73
N ILE A 935 -12.22 -27.05 -19.05
CA ILE A 935 -11.15 -27.25 -20.04
C ILE A 935 -10.26 -25.99 -20.09
N ALA A 936 -10.83 -24.82 -20.03
CA ALA A 936 -10.07 -23.57 -19.91
C ALA A 936 -9.29 -23.54 -18.58
N GLU A 937 -9.88 -23.98 -17.47
CA GLU A 937 -9.22 -24.05 -16.16
C GLU A 937 -8.10 -25.13 -16.11
N LYS A 938 -8.21 -26.27 -16.79
CA LYS A 938 -7.17 -27.30 -16.80
C LYS A 938 -5.91 -26.91 -17.57
N TYR A 939 -5.99 -26.00 -18.52
CA TYR A 939 -4.81 -25.46 -19.22
C TYR A 939 -4.19 -24.26 -18.50
N THR A 940 -4.95 -23.56 -17.63
CA THR A 940 -4.43 -22.53 -16.72
C THR A 940 -3.75 -23.15 -15.49
N HIS A 941 -3.96 -24.43 -15.16
CA HIS A 941 -3.49 -25.09 -13.95
C HIS A 941 -2.15 -25.84 -14.05
N ARG A 942 -1.32 -25.60 -15.08
CA ARG A 942 0.05 -26.16 -15.09
C ARG A 942 1.15 -25.19 -14.66
N GLU A 943 0.82 -23.93 -14.48
CA GLU A 943 1.59 -22.98 -13.68
C GLU A 943 0.60 -22.23 -12.78
N GLN A 944 0.31 -22.81 -11.62
CA GLN A 944 -0.30 -22.05 -10.54
C GLN A 944 0.70 -20.94 -10.17
N VAL A 945 0.45 -19.75 -10.68
CA VAL A 945 0.84 -18.55 -9.95
C VAL A 945 0.13 -18.68 -8.60
N ALA A 946 0.90 -18.96 -7.55
CA ALA A 946 0.38 -18.97 -6.21
C ALA A 946 -0.38 -17.67 -5.99
N GLU A 947 -1.63 -17.76 -5.55
CA GLU A 947 -2.37 -16.61 -5.08
C GLU A 947 -1.44 -15.82 -4.17
N PRO A 948 -1.37 -14.48 -4.29
CA PRO A 948 -0.57 -13.68 -3.41
C PRO A 948 -1.00 -14.01 -1.99
N THR A 949 -0.16 -14.71 -1.26
CA THR A 949 -0.36 -15.02 0.14
C THR A 949 -0.33 -13.69 0.89
N MET A 950 -1.50 -13.08 1.05
CA MET A 950 -1.70 -12.17 2.15
C MET A 950 -1.62 -13.03 3.41
N THR A 951 -0.50 -12.96 4.11
CA THR A 951 -0.44 -13.45 5.47
C THR A 951 -1.32 -12.52 6.31
N ASN A 952 -2.56 -12.93 6.52
CA ASN A 952 -3.42 -12.36 7.54
C ASN A 952 -2.77 -12.65 8.89
N ALA A 953 -2.01 -11.72 9.41
CA ALA A 953 -1.68 -11.63 10.80
C ALA A 953 -2.78 -10.80 11.47
N ASP A 954 -3.88 -11.45 11.80
CA ASP A 954 -4.67 -11.12 12.97
C ASP A 954 -5.67 -12.25 13.23
N ASP A 955 -5.26 -13.20 14.03
CA ASP A 955 -6.14 -13.93 14.91
C ASP A 955 -5.44 -13.97 16.28
N SER A 956 -5.61 -12.88 17.04
CA SER A 956 -5.26 -12.83 18.47
C SER A 956 -6.35 -13.52 19.30
N ASP A 957 -6.61 -14.79 19.01
CA ASP A 957 -7.30 -15.66 19.95
C ASP A 957 -6.62 -17.03 19.94
N GLY A 958 -5.91 -17.31 21.02
CA GLY A 958 -5.13 -18.51 21.25
C GLY A 958 -5.93 -19.84 21.25
N ARG A 959 -6.66 -20.09 20.17
CA ARG A 959 -7.25 -21.40 19.86
C ARG A 959 -6.79 -21.83 18.49
N SER A 960 -5.82 -22.75 18.48
CA SER A 960 -5.43 -23.49 17.28
C SER A 960 -6.67 -24.06 16.60
N LYS A 961 -7.13 -23.48 15.48
CA LYS A 961 -8.09 -24.12 14.61
C LYS A 961 -7.40 -25.31 13.95
N THR A 962 -7.69 -26.50 14.46
CA THR A 962 -7.31 -27.76 13.82
C THR A 962 -7.92 -27.80 12.42
N VAL A 963 -7.09 -27.75 11.37
CA VAL A 963 -7.54 -27.95 9.99
C VAL A 963 -8.12 -29.36 9.89
N VAL A 964 -9.42 -29.46 9.81
CA VAL A 964 -10.12 -30.73 9.61
C VAL A 964 -9.93 -31.15 8.15
N LYS A 965 -8.94 -31.98 7.88
CA LYS A 965 -8.81 -32.63 6.58
C LYS A 965 -10.05 -33.53 6.36
N SER A 966 -10.64 -33.46 5.18
CA SER A 966 -11.81 -34.26 4.82
C SER A 966 -11.54 -35.74 5.03
N ALA A 967 -12.56 -36.51 5.39
CA ALA A 967 -12.44 -37.93 5.76
C ALA A 967 -11.81 -38.83 4.67
N LYS A 968 -11.70 -38.36 3.43
CA LYS A 968 -11.09 -39.10 2.30
C LYS A 968 -9.55 -39.00 2.23
N GLN A 969 -8.89 -38.20 3.06
CA GLN A 969 -7.44 -37.95 2.99
C GLN A 969 -6.65 -38.48 4.20
N ARG A 970 -7.26 -39.20 5.13
CA ARG A 970 -6.54 -39.76 6.29
C ARG A 970 -6.13 -41.20 6.02
N ILE A 971 -4.92 -41.37 5.52
CA ILE A 971 -4.27 -42.68 5.46
C ILE A 971 -3.51 -42.86 6.76
N GLY A 972 -3.91 -43.90 7.54
CA GLY A 972 -3.22 -44.22 8.79
C GLY A 972 -1.83 -44.77 8.52
N ARG A 973 -0.85 -44.50 9.38
CA ARG A 973 0.54 -44.98 9.25
C ARG A 973 0.63 -46.54 9.06
N ASN A 974 -0.35 -47.28 9.50
CA ASN A 974 -0.43 -48.73 9.39
C ASN A 974 -1.29 -49.24 8.21
N ASP A 975 -1.96 -48.34 7.49
CA ASP A 975 -2.82 -48.73 6.36
C ASP A 975 -2.01 -49.14 5.13
N PRO A 976 -2.57 -49.90 4.21
CA PRO A 976 -1.91 -50.24 2.96
C PRO A 976 -1.55 -49.00 2.17
N CYS A 977 -0.34 -48.94 1.61
CA CYS A 977 0.10 -47.78 0.85
C CYS A 977 -0.69 -47.63 -0.46
N PRO A 978 -1.19 -46.45 -0.77
CA PRO A 978 -2.00 -46.21 -1.99
C PRO A 978 -1.21 -46.35 -3.29
N CYS A 979 0.12 -46.48 -3.23
CA CYS A 979 0.96 -46.74 -4.41
C CYS A 979 0.85 -48.18 -4.96
N GLY A 980 0.03 -49.05 -4.35
CA GLY A 980 -0.16 -50.44 -4.82
C GLY A 980 0.96 -51.39 -4.46
N SER A 981 1.95 -51.02 -3.64
CA SER A 981 3.10 -51.85 -3.28
C SER A 981 2.80 -52.98 -2.28
N GLY A 982 1.59 -53.07 -1.74
CA GLY A 982 1.18 -54.03 -0.70
C GLY A 982 1.85 -53.83 0.67
N LYS A 983 2.67 -52.76 0.84
CA LYS A 983 3.33 -52.42 2.11
C LYS A 983 2.52 -51.41 2.89
N LYS A 984 2.69 -51.39 4.23
CA LYS A 984 2.08 -50.36 5.08
C LYS A 984 2.62 -48.95 4.73
N TYR A 985 1.80 -47.92 4.81
CA TYR A 985 2.13 -46.53 4.43
C TYR A 985 3.45 -46.07 5.06
N LYS A 986 3.65 -46.26 6.36
CA LYS A 986 4.90 -45.94 7.08
C LYS A 986 6.16 -46.69 6.63
N LYS A 987 6.02 -47.75 5.85
CA LYS A 987 7.14 -48.56 5.29
C LYS A 987 7.29 -48.41 3.78
N CYS A 988 6.57 -47.44 3.19
CA CYS A 988 6.58 -47.17 1.76
C CYS A 988 6.60 -45.65 1.54
N CYS A 989 5.53 -45.03 1.06
CA CYS A 989 5.49 -43.60 0.71
C CYS A 989 5.48 -42.67 1.94
N GLY A 990 5.12 -43.13 3.13
CA GLY A 990 5.19 -42.39 4.39
C GLY A 990 6.38 -42.83 5.27
N LYS A 991 7.54 -43.13 4.68
CA LYS A 991 8.73 -43.58 5.42
C LYS A 991 9.49 -42.38 6.01
N ASP A 992 9.36 -41.21 5.39
CA ASP A 992 10.07 -39.97 5.75
C ASP A 992 9.13 -38.95 6.41
N GLU A 993 7.83 -39.30 6.67
CA GLU A 993 6.86 -38.66 7.54
C GLU A 993 6.80 -39.37 8.91
#